data_2dfcad6212d0f393075ddd9bdc46c472
#
_entry.id   2dfcad6212d0f393075ddd9bdc46c472
#
_cell.length_a   1.000
_cell.length_b   1.000
_cell.length_c   1.000
_cell.angle_alpha   90.00
_cell.angle_beta   90.00
_cell.angle_gamma   90.00
#
_symmetry.space_group_name_H-M   'P 1'
#
loop_
_entity.id
_entity.type
_entity.pdbx_description
1 polymer ?
#
loop_
_entity_poly.entity_id
_entity_poly.type
_entity_poly.pdbx_seq_one_letter_code
_entity_poly.pdbx_strand_id
1 'polypeptide(L)'
;MSATADPRATIDATAVRGTKAQRADALHDLSVAHVELGHLDVAARYAQRGLRLTGEARFHLTLAWIDLDRGRRQQSLAHLDLAAPHLRGRELARARCLRGLHLCHAAEPRLAIAELTAVIKELRRYGDERWLANALIGRGIARCNATQLARADADFTAAQTVLQAIGEHARAAMCLHNRGFVAMLAGDLPLALRRYEDAAKAGLDSTSRPEALVDRAEALLAAGLTTEARRVLTPALELLRRCNRHVPELAVLSARCALRDGDPGPALRLGGSDVEFMLAAGKLDAVAAHRFRGPVQTRALGWLAQARRSDRRGALAACRAGLRLLDEHLGDWPRRELTSHALGLARTAREVLHWAEQHRTSWRSPLPPPNPGLAHALTALRRARALGGPVEALERDVRRLALATGSRGVRETVVLPELPLVSFVVHKGRMRAVTVVNGRARLRDVPHVATLVQEARLAVAAGRPVSAAEALLPDAEEVVVIPDGVLHAMPWAALGRRVHVIPSLRHWRPPRRSRPCRRIWIAGPGLEYEEVPALQQEHGGRRITPFADDVLAAMEGAGVVHIAAHGEVNTDNPLFSHLELKDGPLYGYDIARLEHPPEVVVLSACESGLARAFLDAGTRAVIASVLPVPDARVSRAMTRVHRLIDHPVEAAAVVADLGFSCYGTGTRVAA
;
A
#
# COMPACT_ATOMS: atom_id res chain seq x y z
N MET A 1 -6.22 -49.68 28.55
CA MET A 1 -6.08 -48.98 27.25
C MET A 1 -7.09 -49.58 26.30
N SER A 2 -8.31 -49.06 26.26
CA SER A 2 -9.36 -49.47 25.33
C SER A 2 -9.15 -48.74 24.03
N ALA A 3 -8.82 -49.46 22.96
CA ALA A 3 -8.78 -48.94 21.61
C ALA A 3 -10.22 -48.50 21.25
N THR A 4 -10.46 -47.21 21.22
CA THR A 4 -11.69 -46.67 20.64
C THR A 4 -11.69 -47.02 19.16
N ALA A 5 -12.53 -47.96 18.77
CA ALA A 5 -12.73 -48.35 17.37
C ALA A 5 -13.04 -47.07 16.55
N ASP A 6 -12.36 -46.90 15.44
CA ASP A 6 -12.61 -45.78 14.52
C ASP A 6 -14.11 -45.81 14.14
N PRO A 7 -14.87 -44.74 14.44
CA PRO A 7 -16.29 -44.71 14.14
C PRO A 7 -16.60 -45.02 12.66
N ARG A 8 -15.64 -44.70 11.75
CA ARG A 8 -15.75 -44.99 10.32
C ARG A 8 -15.73 -46.49 10.00
N ALA A 9 -14.88 -47.26 10.68
CA ALA A 9 -14.83 -48.71 10.48
C ALA A 9 -16.14 -49.38 10.85
N THR A 10 -16.84 -48.89 11.88
CA THR A 10 -18.15 -49.37 12.31
C THR A 10 -19.24 -49.02 11.29
N ILE A 11 -19.23 -47.81 10.72
CA ILE A 11 -20.18 -47.38 9.69
C ILE A 11 -19.96 -48.15 8.39
N ASP A 12 -18.71 -48.38 7.98
CA ASP A 12 -18.36 -49.17 6.80
C ASP A 12 -18.89 -50.64 6.94
N ALA A 13 -18.74 -51.25 8.11
CA ALA A 13 -19.27 -52.60 8.37
C ALA A 13 -20.81 -52.64 8.26
N THR A 14 -21.51 -51.63 8.76
CA THR A 14 -22.98 -51.53 8.67
C THR A 14 -23.44 -51.27 7.23
N ALA A 15 -22.69 -50.53 6.43
CA ALA A 15 -22.97 -50.31 5.01
C ALA A 15 -22.96 -51.61 4.17
N VAL A 16 -22.37 -52.69 4.69
CA VAL A 16 -22.28 -54.01 4.01
C VAL A 16 -23.28 -55.00 4.56
N ARG A 17 -23.51 -55.06 5.89
CA ARG A 17 -24.21 -56.15 6.57
C ARG A 17 -25.58 -55.82 7.16
N GLY A 18 -25.99 -54.54 7.22
CA GLY A 18 -27.28 -54.12 7.78
C GLY A 18 -28.50 -54.40 6.90
N THR A 19 -29.68 -54.10 7.44
CA THR A 19 -30.92 -54.03 6.64
C THR A 19 -30.80 -53.00 5.51
N LYS A 20 -31.70 -53.06 4.53
CA LYS A 20 -31.70 -52.12 3.38
C LYS A 20 -31.70 -50.66 3.85
N ALA A 21 -32.49 -50.31 4.87
CA ALA A 21 -32.53 -48.97 5.46
C ALA A 21 -31.25 -48.62 6.19
N GLN A 22 -30.74 -49.50 7.08
CA GLN A 22 -29.48 -49.27 7.80
C GLN A 22 -28.29 -49.09 6.84
N ARG A 23 -28.26 -49.87 5.76
CA ARG A 23 -27.23 -49.73 4.73
C ARG A 23 -27.33 -48.38 3.98
N ALA A 24 -28.53 -47.91 3.71
CA ALA A 24 -28.76 -46.62 3.10
C ALA A 24 -28.31 -45.50 4.02
N ASP A 25 -28.64 -45.53 5.30
CA ASP A 25 -28.21 -44.55 6.29
C ASP A 25 -26.67 -44.51 6.40
N ALA A 26 -26.02 -45.66 6.54
CA ALA A 26 -24.58 -45.78 6.60
C ALA A 26 -23.89 -45.22 5.32
N LEU A 27 -24.42 -45.51 4.13
CA LEU A 27 -23.91 -45.00 2.86
C LEU A 27 -24.08 -43.48 2.75
N HIS A 28 -25.18 -42.94 3.28
CA HIS A 28 -25.40 -41.49 3.32
C HIS A 28 -24.40 -40.82 4.26
N ASP A 29 -24.24 -41.32 5.48
CA ASP A 29 -23.33 -40.76 6.49
C ASP A 29 -21.87 -40.81 6.01
N LEU A 30 -21.44 -41.94 5.41
CA LEU A 30 -20.12 -42.05 4.78
C LEU A 30 -19.94 -41.04 3.63
N SER A 31 -20.97 -40.91 2.79
CA SER A 31 -20.91 -39.94 1.69
C SER A 31 -20.75 -38.51 2.19
N VAL A 32 -21.56 -38.09 3.18
CA VAL A 32 -21.48 -36.76 3.79
C VAL A 32 -20.12 -36.55 4.47
N ALA A 33 -19.66 -37.55 5.28
CA ALA A 33 -18.37 -37.45 5.95
C ALA A 33 -17.20 -37.27 4.96
N HIS A 34 -17.23 -37.97 3.81
CA HIS A 34 -16.20 -37.82 2.79
C HIS A 34 -16.30 -36.48 2.00
N VAL A 35 -17.51 -35.92 1.81
CA VAL A 35 -17.63 -34.54 1.29
C VAL A 35 -16.94 -33.55 2.23
N GLU A 36 -17.20 -33.71 3.54
CA GLU A 36 -16.62 -32.86 4.58
C GLU A 36 -15.10 -32.93 4.65
N LEU A 37 -14.50 -34.05 4.29
CA LEU A 37 -13.06 -34.27 4.21
C LEU A 37 -12.47 -33.85 2.85
N GLY A 38 -13.28 -33.39 1.90
CA GLY A 38 -12.84 -33.04 0.54
C GLY A 38 -12.57 -34.25 -0.36
N HIS A 39 -12.90 -35.49 0.10
CA HIS A 39 -12.70 -36.71 -0.69
C HIS A 39 -13.88 -36.94 -1.64
N LEU A 40 -14.10 -36.01 -2.56
CA LEU A 40 -15.28 -35.91 -3.41
C LEU A 40 -15.55 -37.16 -4.27
N ASP A 41 -14.49 -37.86 -4.74
CA ASP A 41 -14.64 -39.06 -5.54
C ASP A 41 -15.14 -40.27 -4.72
N VAL A 42 -14.68 -40.40 -3.47
CA VAL A 42 -15.13 -41.42 -2.53
C VAL A 42 -16.57 -41.11 -2.13
N ALA A 43 -16.87 -39.86 -1.78
CA ALA A 43 -18.21 -39.41 -1.44
C ALA A 43 -19.22 -39.72 -2.56
N ALA A 44 -18.88 -39.43 -3.79
CA ALA A 44 -19.73 -39.67 -4.95
C ALA A 44 -20.04 -41.21 -5.13
N ARG A 45 -19.03 -42.07 -4.93
CA ARG A 45 -19.23 -43.52 -5.00
C ARG A 45 -20.23 -44.02 -3.94
N TYR A 46 -20.12 -43.55 -2.69
CA TYR A 46 -21.05 -43.90 -1.63
C TYR A 46 -22.45 -43.35 -1.93
N ALA A 47 -22.60 -42.11 -2.34
CA ALA A 47 -23.88 -41.51 -2.70
C ALA A 47 -24.56 -42.26 -3.86
N GLN A 48 -23.83 -42.59 -4.93
CA GLN A 48 -24.33 -43.36 -6.07
C GLN A 48 -24.72 -44.77 -5.69
N ARG A 49 -23.97 -45.43 -4.78
CA ARG A 49 -24.31 -46.76 -4.27
C ARG A 49 -25.60 -46.71 -3.46
N GLY A 50 -25.76 -45.70 -2.59
CA GLY A 50 -26.99 -45.49 -1.82
C GLY A 50 -28.18 -45.20 -2.72
N LEU A 51 -28.02 -44.36 -3.72
CA LEU A 51 -29.05 -44.01 -4.70
C LEU A 51 -29.53 -45.24 -5.45
N ARG A 52 -28.61 -46.11 -5.92
CA ARG A 52 -28.97 -47.41 -6.56
C ARG A 52 -29.66 -48.35 -5.60
N LEU A 53 -29.37 -48.29 -4.31
CA LEU A 53 -29.96 -49.16 -3.32
C LEU A 53 -31.42 -48.80 -2.99
N THR A 54 -31.72 -47.50 -2.82
CA THR A 54 -33.04 -47.07 -2.30
C THR A 54 -33.77 -46.07 -3.20
N GLY A 55 -33.07 -45.37 -4.07
CA GLY A 55 -33.66 -44.27 -4.87
C GLY A 55 -33.99 -43.02 -4.05
N GLU A 56 -33.52 -42.91 -2.80
CA GLU A 56 -33.89 -41.79 -1.92
C GLU A 56 -33.32 -40.47 -2.35
N ALA A 57 -34.12 -39.41 -2.25
CA ALA A 57 -33.82 -38.04 -2.68
C ALA A 57 -32.59 -37.42 -1.97
N ARG A 58 -32.30 -37.85 -0.71
CA ARG A 58 -31.13 -37.37 0.04
C ARG A 58 -29.80 -37.64 -0.66
N PHE A 59 -29.70 -38.74 -1.43
CA PHE A 59 -28.50 -39.06 -2.21
C PHE A 59 -28.34 -38.12 -3.40
N HIS A 60 -29.43 -37.70 -4.05
CA HIS A 60 -29.39 -36.67 -5.05
C HIS A 60 -28.93 -35.32 -4.45
N LEU A 61 -29.39 -34.97 -3.24
CA LEU A 61 -28.93 -33.79 -2.53
C LEU A 61 -27.41 -33.81 -2.28
N THR A 62 -26.87 -34.94 -1.84
CA THR A 62 -25.44 -35.14 -1.61
C THR A 62 -24.65 -35.04 -2.93
N LEU A 63 -25.14 -35.66 -4.01
CA LEU A 63 -24.53 -35.59 -5.33
C LEU A 63 -24.57 -34.15 -5.87
N ALA A 64 -25.65 -33.41 -5.65
CA ALA A 64 -25.75 -32.03 -6.00
C ALA A 64 -24.67 -31.17 -5.30
N TRP A 65 -24.43 -31.41 -4.01
CA TRP A 65 -23.37 -30.73 -3.28
C TRP A 65 -21.98 -31.07 -3.84
N ILE A 66 -21.69 -32.38 -4.06
CA ILE A 66 -20.43 -32.86 -4.63
C ILE A 66 -20.17 -32.21 -6.02
N ASP A 67 -21.21 -32.13 -6.86
CA ASP A 67 -21.08 -31.59 -8.22
C ASP A 67 -20.89 -30.05 -8.20
N LEU A 68 -21.49 -29.35 -7.23
CA LEU A 68 -21.23 -27.94 -7.02
C LEU A 68 -19.76 -27.69 -6.64
N ASP A 69 -19.22 -28.47 -5.69
CA ASP A 69 -17.83 -28.36 -5.24
C ASP A 69 -16.82 -28.70 -6.37
N ARG A 70 -17.22 -29.56 -7.31
CA ARG A 70 -16.46 -29.87 -8.52
C ARG A 70 -16.62 -28.85 -9.65
N GLY A 71 -17.44 -27.82 -9.46
CA GLY A 71 -17.76 -26.82 -10.51
C GLY A 71 -18.71 -27.35 -11.59
N ARG A 72 -19.32 -28.53 -11.43
CA ARG A 72 -20.24 -29.18 -12.36
C ARG A 72 -21.67 -28.66 -12.18
N ARG A 73 -21.89 -27.37 -12.43
CA ARG A 73 -23.12 -26.65 -12.08
C ARG A 73 -24.39 -27.24 -12.67
N GLN A 74 -24.35 -27.62 -13.95
CA GLN A 74 -25.53 -28.20 -14.62
C GLN A 74 -25.93 -29.52 -13.99
N GLN A 75 -24.96 -30.41 -13.66
CA GLN A 75 -25.21 -31.70 -13.01
C GLN A 75 -25.75 -31.49 -11.60
N SER A 76 -25.18 -30.54 -10.85
CA SER A 76 -25.68 -30.20 -9.52
C SER A 76 -27.15 -29.72 -9.56
N LEU A 77 -27.51 -28.82 -10.49
CA LEU A 77 -28.89 -28.38 -10.67
C LEU A 77 -29.83 -29.52 -11.05
N ALA A 78 -29.42 -30.41 -11.97
CA ALA A 78 -30.22 -31.58 -12.34
C ALA A 78 -30.49 -32.50 -11.13
N HIS A 79 -29.51 -32.71 -10.28
CA HIS A 79 -29.68 -33.45 -9.04
C HIS A 79 -30.63 -32.73 -8.06
N LEU A 80 -30.55 -31.43 -7.92
CA LEU A 80 -31.45 -30.63 -7.09
C LEU A 80 -32.91 -30.70 -7.57
N ASP A 81 -33.13 -30.66 -8.88
CA ASP A 81 -34.47 -30.75 -9.47
C ASP A 81 -35.11 -32.12 -9.23
N LEU A 82 -34.32 -33.18 -9.26
CA LEU A 82 -34.77 -34.54 -8.91
C LEU A 82 -35.04 -34.70 -7.41
N ALA A 83 -34.25 -34.02 -6.56
CA ALA A 83 -34.37 -34.17 -5.10
C ALA A 83 -35.50 -33.31 -4.51
N ALA A 84 -35.62 -32.06 -4.90
CA ALA A 84 -36.44 -31.03 -4.23
C ALA A 84 -37.92 -31.43 -4.02
N PRO A 85 -38.64 -32.10 -4.98
CA PRO A 85 -40.02 -32.46 -4.78
C PRO A 85 -40.22 -33.46 -3.63
N HIS A 86 -39.20 -34.26 -3.31
CA HIS A 86 -39.26 -35.37 -2.33
C HIS A 86 -38.64 -35.01 -0.97
N LEU A 87 -37.92 -33.88 -0.88
CA LEU A 87 -37.28 -33.43 0.36
C LEU A 87 -38.26 -32.62 1.24
N ARG A 88 -38.09 -32.71 2.55
CA ARG A 88 -38.88 -31.95 3.55
C ARG A 88 -37.95 -31.47 4.68
N GLY A 89 -38.42 -30.47 5.42
CA GLY A 89 -37.75 -30.00 6.63
C GLY A 89 -36.30 -29.56 6.38
N ARG A 90 -35.38 -30.08 7.17
CA ARG A 90 -33.96 -29.74 7.14
C ARG A 90 -33.31 -30.02 5.78
N GLU A 91 -33.61 -31.13 5.15
CA GLU A 91 -33.05 -31.52 3.85
C GLU A 91 -33.51 -30.58 2.73
N LEU A 92 -34.78 -30.18 2.75
CA LEU A 92 -35.28 -29.17 1.80
C LEU A 92 -34.59 -27.80 1.99
N ALA A 93 -34.36 -27.41 3.25
CA ALA A 93 -33.62 -26.17 3.52
C ALA A 93 -32.17 -26.24 2.99
N ARG A 94 -31.50 -27.40 3.10
CA ARG A 94 -30.18 -27.65 2.51
C ARG A 94 -30.22 -27.57 0.97
N ALA A 95 -31.18 -28.18 0.33
CA ALA A 95 -31.35 -28.09 -1.12
C ALA A 95 -31.58 -26.66 -1.62
N ARG A 96 -32.41 -25.89 -0.89
CA ARG A 96 -32.64 -24.46 -1.17
C ARG A 96 -31.38 -23.64 -0.93
N CYS A 97 -30.56 -24.00 0.06
CA CYS A 97 -29.24 -23.36 0.25
C CYS A 97 -28.34 -23.55 -0.98
N LEU A 98 -28.20 -24.77 -1.50
CA LEU A 98 -27.46 -25.06 -2.72
C LEU A 98 -27.99 -24.28 -3.92
N ARG A 99 -29.33 -24.20 -4.08
CA ARG A 99 -29.94 -23.39 -5.14
C ARG A 99 -29.60 -21.91 -5.01
N GLY A 100 -29.58 -21.36 -3.79
CA GLY A 100 -29.14 -20.00 -3.50
C GLY A 100 -27.67 -19.77 -3.88
N LEU A 101 -26.78 -20.76 -3.63
CA LEU A 101 -25.38 -20.71 -4.06
C LEU A 101 -25.25 -20.72 -5.60
N HIS A 102 -26.07 -21.50 -6.31
CA HIS A 102 -26.12 -21.45 -7.77
C HIS A 102 -26.52 -20.09 -8.31
N LEU A 103 -27.47 -19.41 -7.69
CA LEU A 103 -27.90 -18.05 -8.05
C LEU A 103 -26.75 -17.03 -7.86
N CYS A 104 -25.90 -17.20 -6.85
CA CYS A 104 -24.69 -16.37 -6.70
C CYS A 104 -23.77 -16.48 -7.92
N HIS A 105 -23.61 -17.69 -8.45
CA HIS A 105 -22.76 -17.94 -9.63
C HIS A 105 -23.43 -17.56 -10.96
N ALA A 106 -24.76 -17.52 -11.00
CA ALA A 106 -25.52 -17.09 -12.20
C ALA A 106 -25.58 -15.55 -12.37
N ALA A 107 -24.86 -14.81 -11.53
CA ALA A 107 -24.90 -13.34 -11.47
C ALA A 107 -26.28 -12.74 -11.20
N GLU A 108 -27.12 -13.47 -10.44
CA GLU A 108 -28.44 -13.04 -9.99
C GLU A 108 -28.46 -12.73 -8.49
N PRO A 109 -27.70 -11.71 -8.04
CA PRO A 109 -27.44 -11.48 -6.62
C PRO A 109 -28.71 -11.15 -5.82
N ARG A 110 -29.70 -10.50 -6.44
CA ARG A 110 -30.97 -10.17 -5.75
C ARG A 110 -31.77 -11.41 -5.39
N LEU A 111 -31.87 -12.35 -6.31
CA LEU A 111 -32.59 -13.62 -6.08
C LEU A 111 -31.83 -14.49 -5.08
N ALA A 112 -30.50 -14.56 -5.20
CA ALA A 112 -29.65 -15.27 -4.22
C ALA A 112 -29.83 -14.72 -2.79
N ILE A 113 -29.83 -13.40 -2.61
CA ILE A 113 -30.04 -12.76 -1.30
C ILE A 113 -31.42 -13.07 -0.74
N ALA A 114 -32.46 -13.04 -1.56
CA ALA A 114 -33.84 -13.33 -1.11
C ALA A 114 -33.96 -14.80 -0.65
N GLU A 115 -33.51 -15.74 -1.48
CA GLU A 115 -33.58 -17.19 -1.19
C GLU A 115 -32.76 -17.55 0.05
N LEU A 116 -31.48 -17.13 0.12
CA LEU A 116 -30.61 -17.41 1.26
C LEU A 116 -31.09 -16.74 2.55
N THR A 117 -31.77 -15.58 2.48
CA THR A 117 -32.36 -14.95 3.66
C THR A 117 -33.50 -15.79 4.25
N ALA A 118 -34.35 -16.38 3.42
CA ALA A 118 -35.39 -17.29 3.86
C ALA A 118 -34.79 -18.56 4.47
N VAL A 119 -33.83 -19.17 3.76
CA VAL A 119 -33.17 -20.40 4.18
C VAL A 119 -32.40 -20.26 5.50
N ILE A 120 -31.74 -19.14 5.75
CA ILE A 120 -31.04 -18.86 7.01
C ILE A 120 -31.99 -18.92 8.20
N LYS A 121 -33.25 -18.43 8.07
CA LYS A 121 -34.25 -18.52 9.14
C LYS A 121 -34.62 -19.98 9.43
N GLU A 122 -34.78 -20.77 8.38
CA GLU A 122 -35.12 -22.21 8.50
C GLU A 122 -33.97 -23.01 9.13
N LEU A 123 -32.73 -22.83 8.65
CA LEU A 123 -31.56 -23.54 9.17
C LEU A 123 -31.27 -23.22 10.65
N ARG A 124 -31.50 -21.98 11.09
CA ARG A 124 -31.43 -21.61 12.51
C ARG A 124 -32.46 -22.37 13.35
N ARG A 125 -33.71 -22.53 12.87
CA ARG A 125 -34.74 -23.30 13.57
C ARG A 125 -34.40 -24.78 13.68
N TYR A 126 -33.67 -25.33 12.70
CA TYR A 126 -33.23 -26.72 12.70
C TYR A 126 -31.94 -26.95 13.47
N GLY A 127 -31.24 -25.88 13.94
CA GLY A 127 -29.91 -25.99 14.56
C GLY A 127 -28.86 -26.57 13.62
N ASP A 128 -28.97 -26.29 12.31
CA ASP A 128 -28.07 -26.82 11.30
C ASP A 128 -26.92 -25.84 11.04
N GLU A 129 -26.02 -25.74 12.03
CA GLU A 129 -24.99 -24.72 12.11
C GLU A 129 -24.05 -24.69 10.88
N ARG A 130 -23.66 -25.87 10.39
CA ARG A 130 -22.78 -25.98 9.22
C ARG A 130 -23.42 -25.39 7.96
N TRP A 131 -24.70 -25.76 7.69
CA TRP A 131 -25.44 -25.24 6.55
C TRP A 131 -25.86 -23.78 6.73
N LEU A 132 -26.09 -23.38 7.97
CA LEU A 132 -26.27 -21.97 8.31
C LEU A 132 -25.05 -21.13 7.91
N ALA A 133 -23.84 -21.61 8.24
CA ALA A 133 -22.60 -20.95 7.82
C ALA A 133 -22.50 -20.89 6.29
N ASN A 134 -22.80 -21.98 5.55
CA ASN A 134 -22.81 -22.00 4.09
C ASN A 134 -23.78 -20.95 3.51
N ALA A 135 -24.99 -20.87 4.05
CA ALA A 135 -25.99 -19.91 3.60
C ALA A 135 -25.57 -18.45 3.89
N LEU A 136 -24.93 -18.19 5.03
CA LEU A 136 -24.38 -16.88 5.39
C LEU A 136 -23.22 -16.49 4.45
N ILE A 137 -22.29 -17.42 4.18
CA ILE A 137 -21.19 -17.18 3.22
C ILE A 137 -21.74 -16.88 1.83
N GLY A 138 -22.66 -17.70 1.33
CA GLY A 138 -23.30 -17.47 0.03
C GLY A 138 -24.00 -16.12 -0.05
N ARG A 139 -24.76 -15.75 0.99
CA ARG A 139 -25.44 -14.45 1.04
C ARG A 139 -24.42 -13.29 1.11
N GLY A 140 -23.33 -13.44 1.83
CA GLY A 140 -22.22 -12.50 1.87
C GLY A 140 -21.62 -12.26 0.48
N ILE A 141 -21.36 -13.33 -0.28
CA ILE A 141 -20.88 -13.26 -1.67
C ILE A 141 -21.92 -12.55 -2.56
N ALA A 142 -23.19 -12.93 -2.49
CA ALA A 142 -24.25 -12.26 -3.26
C ALA A 142 -24.37 -10.77 -2.94
N ARG A 143 -24.17 -10.40 -1.66
CA ARG A 143 -24.14 -9.00 -1.21
C ARG A 143 -22.93 -8.23 -1.72
N CYS A 144 -21.76 -8.86 -1.82
CA CYS A 144 -20.60 -8.26 -2.49
C CYS A 144 -20.94 -7.92 -3.95
N ASN A 145 -21.52 -8.86 -4.69
CA ASN A 145 -21.95 -8.68 -6.08
C ASN A 145 -23.02 -7.59 -6.23
N ALA A 146 -23.84 -7.40 -5.20
CA ALA A 146 -24.86 -6.33 -5.12
C ALA A 146 -24.33 -5.03 -4.51
N THR A 147 -23.02 -4.89 -4.25
CA THR A 147 -22.37 -3.73 -3.61
C THR A 147 -22.90 -3.38 -2.21
N GLN A 148 -23.52 -4.32 -1.51
CA GLN A 148 -24.02 -4.17 -0.13
C GLN A 148 -22.93 -4.53 0.88
N LEU A 149 -21.78 -3.85 0.84
CA LEU A 149 -20.52 -4.26 1.48
C LEU A 149 -20.63 -4.41 3.00
N ALA A 150 -21.26 -3.45 3.69
CA ALA A 150 -21.44 -3.54 5.15
C ALA A 150 -22.26 -4.76 5.58
N ARG A 151 -23.30 -5.11 4.82
CA ARG A 151 -24.12 -6.30 5.08
C ARG A 151 -23.38 -7.58 4.74
N ALA A 152 -22.50 -7.57 3.74
CA ALA A 152 -21.63 -8.70 3.40
C ALA A 152 -20.64 -8.99 4.54
N ASP A 153 -19.97 -7.95 5.07
CA ASP A 153 -19.05 -8.10 6.22
C ASP A 153 -19.77 -8.69 7.44
N ALA A 154 -21.00 -8.26 7.72
CA ALA A 154 -21.81 -8.80 8.79
C ALA A 154 -22.15 -10.29 8.61
N ASP A 155 -22.47 -10.72 7.37
CA ASP A 155 -22.72 -12.15 7.08
C ASP A 155 -21.46 -13.00 7.25
N PHE A 156 -20.31 -12.54 6.74
CA PHE A 156 -19.05 -13.28 6.93
C PHE A 156 -18.62 -13.32 8.39
N THR A 157 -18.88 -12.25 9.16
CA THR A 157 -18.62 -12.24 10.60
C THR A 157 -19.49 -13.26 11.32
N ALA A 158 -20.79 -13.30 11.03
CA ALA A 158 -21.71 -14.29 11.61
C ALA A 158 -21.33 -15.73 11.23
N ALA A 159 -20.96 -15.97 9.96
CA ALA A 159 -20.48 -17.28 9.51
C ALA A 159 -19.19 -17.68 10.23
N GLN A 160 -18.24 -16.76 10.39
CA GLN A 160 -17.00 -16.99 11.14
C GLN A 160 -17.26 -17.44 12.57
N THR A 161 -18.16 -16.76 13.29
CA THR A 161 -18.54 -17.10 14.67
C THR A 161 -19.15 -18.50 14.74
N VAL A 162 -20.08 -18.84 13.83
CA VAL A 162 -20.69 -20.17 13.78
C VAL A 162 -19.64 -21.25 13.53
N LEU A 163 -18.75 -21.06 12.56
CA LEU A 163 -17.71 -22.02 12.21
C LEU A 163 -16.68 -22.22 13.33
N GLN A 164 -16.34 -21.16 14.06
CA GLN A 164 -15.48 -21.25 15.25
C GLN A 164 -16.15 -22.09 16.35
N ALA A 165 -17.45 -21.89 16.58
CA ALA A 165 -18.20 -22.62 17.60
C ALA A 165 -18.29 -24.12 17.32
N ILE A 166 -18.31 -24.54 16.04
CA ILE A 166 -18.32 -25.94 15.64
C ILE A 166 -16.92 -26.52 15.33
N GLY A 167 -15.83 -25.78 15.64
CA GLY A 167 -14.46 -26.24 15.48
C GLY A 167 -13.92 -26.23 14.04
N GLU A 168 -14.61 -25.61 13.08
CA GLU A 168 -14.18 -25.54 11.68
C GLU A 168 -13.24 -24.35 11.42
N HIS A 169 -12.07 -24.36 12.05
CA HIS A 169 -11.14 -23.23 12.08
C HIS A 169 -10.65 -22.79 10.70
N ALA A 170 -10.36 -23.73 9.80
CA ALA A 170 -9.91 -23.42 8.44
C ALA A 170 -10.99 -22.67 7.62
N ARG A 171 -12.26 -23.04 7.79
CA ARG A 171 -13.37 -22.35 7.14
C ARG A 171 -13.69 -21.02 7.80
N ALA A 172 -13.49 -20.91 9.10
CA ALA A 172 -13.57 -19.62 9.82
C ALA A 172 -12.48 -18.65 9.33
N ALA A 173 -11.25 -19.15 9.09
CA ALA A 173 -10.17 -18.35 8.49
C ALA A 173 -10.53 -17.88 7.06
N MET A 174 -11.25 -18.71 6.28
CA MET A 174 -11.76 -18.28 4.97
C MET A 174 -12.81 -17.17 5.08
N CYS A 175 -13.68 -17.20 6.08
CA CYS A 175 -14.60 -16.07 6.31
C CYS A 175 -13.84 -14.78 6.61
N LEU A 176 -12.74 -14.84 7.37
CA LEU A 176 -11.87 -13.70 7.63
C LEU A 176 -11.21 -13.20 6.34
N HIS A 177 -10.77 -14.11 5.46
CA HIS A 177 -10.27 -13.76 4.13
C HIS A 177 -11.34 -13.03 3.28
N ASN A 178 -12.58 -13.57 3.24
CA ASN A 178 -13.70 -12.95 2.52
C ASN A 178 -14.02 -11.54 3.05
N ARG A 179 -13.86 -11.31 4.35
CA ARG A 179 -13.94 -9.96 4.94
C ARG A 179 -12.82 -9.05 4.44
N GLY A 180 -11.64 -9.60 4.19
CA GLY A 180 -10.55 -8.89 3.50
C GLY A 180 -10.96 -8.47 2.09
N PHE A 181 -11.60 -9.36 1.34
CA PHE A 181 -12.14 -9.04 0.01
C PHE A 181 -13.22 -7.94 0.05
N VAL A 182 -14.10 -7.95 1.05
CA VAL A 182 -15.07 -6.86 1.27
C VAL A 182 -14.36 -5.53 1.50
N ALA A 183 -13.30 -5.49 2.32
CA ALA A 183 -12.52 -4.29 2.56
C ALA A 183 -11.83 -3.79 1.28
N MET A 184 -11.31 -4.71 0.45
CA MET A 184 -10.72 -4.37 -0.85
C MET A 184 -11.76 -3.73 -1.78
N LEU A 185 -12.97 -4.28 -1.87
CA LEU A 185 -14.07 -3.71 -2.65
C LEU A 185 -14.51 -2.34 -2.14
N ALA A 186 -14.42 -2.11 -0.82
CA ALA A 186 -14.69 -0.82 -0.20
C ALA A 186 -13.58 0.22 -0.41
N GLY A 187 -12.43 -0.19 -0.98
CA GLY A 187 -11.25 0.65 -1.15
C GLY A 187 -10.38 0.78 0.10
N ASP A 188 -10.70 0.08 1.20
CA ASP A 188 -9.88 0.03 2.41
C ASP A 188 -8.79 -1.05 2.26
N LEU A 189 -7.79 -0.73 1.43
CA LEU A 189 -6.68 -1.64 1.14
C LEU A 189 -5.86 -2.03 2.39
N PRO A 190 -5.59 -1.10 3.33
CA PRO A 190 -4.92 -1.45 4.58
C PRO A 190 -5.67 -2.50 5.39
N LEU A 191 -6.98 -2.36 5.53
CA LEU A 191 -7.81 -3.34 6.23
C LEU A 191 -7.89 -4.68 5.48
N ALA A 192 -7.96 -4.64 4.15
CA ALA A 192 -7.94 -5.84 3.31
C ALA A 192 -6.67 -6.65 3.53
N LEU A 193 -5.49 -6.02 3.42
CA LEU A 193 -4.19 -6.66 3.60
C LEU A 193 -4.02 -7.24 5.01
N ARG A 194 -4.48 -6.55 6.05
CA ARG A 194 -4.49 -7.07 7.43
C ARG A 194 -5.32 -8.33 7.54
N ARG A 195 -6.57 -8.30 7.05
CA ARG A 195 -7.48 -9.46 7.14
C ARG A 195 -6.98 -10.68 6.36
N TYR A 196 -6.33 -10.48 5.20
CA TYR A 196 -5.69 -11.57 4.46
C TYR A 196 -4.54 -12.20 5.24
N GLU A 197 -3.75 -11.39 5.93
CA GLU A 197 -2.66 -11.90 6.76
C GLU A 197 -3.18 -12.62 8.01
N ASP A 198 -4.18 -12.06 8.68
CA ASP A 198 -4.79 -12.68 9.84
C ASP A 198 -5.45 -14.01 9.47
N ALA A 199 -6.06 -14.11 8.27
CA ALA A 199 -6.60 -15.36 7.73
C ALA A 199 -5.48 -16.41 7.50
N ALA A 200 -4.34 -15.98 6.95
CA ALA A 200 -3.19 -16.88 6.75
C ALA A 200 -2.63 -17.39 8.10
N LYS A 201 -2.51 -16.51 9.11
CA LYS A 201 -2.09 -16.88 10.47
C LYS A 201 -3.11 -17.82 11.15
N ALA A 202 -4.40 -17.65 10.85
CA ALA A 202 -5.48 -18.51 11.36
C ALA A 202 -5.57 -19.86 10.67
N GLY A 203 -4.62 -20.22 9.80
CA GLY A 203 -4.52 -21.53 9.15
C GLY A 203 -5.20 -21.64 7.79
N LEU A 204 -5.45 -20.52 7.10
CA LEU A 204 -5.84 -20.58 5.69
C LEU A 204 -4.63 -21.02 4.85
N ASP A 205 -4.66 -22.29 4.42
CA ASP A 205 -3.62 -22.82 3.54
C ASP A 205 -3.79 -22.27 2.11
N SER A 206 -2.89 -21.38 1.73
CA SER A 206 -2.88 -20.77 0.40
C SER A 206 -2.40 -21.71 -0.71
N THR A 207 -1.80 -22.87 -0.36
CA THR A 207 -1.37 -23.87 -1.35
C THR A 207 -2.55 -24.69 -1.86
N SER A 208 -3.52 -24.94 -0.99
CA SER A 208 -4.78 -25.61 -1.35
C SER A 208 -5.81 -24.64 -1.98
N ARG A 209 -5.64 -23.33 -1.79
CA ARG A 209 -6.58 -22.29 -2.25
C ARG A 209 -5.84 -21.15 -2.94
N PRO A 210 -5.46 -21.32 -4.21
CA PRO A 210 -4.73 -20.29 -4.98
C PRO A 210 -5.53 -18.99 -5.15
N GLU A 211 -6.86 -19.03 -5.04
CA GLU A 211 -7.72 -17.86 -5.09
C GLU A 211 -7.38 -16.85 -3.96
N ALA A 212 -6.99 -17.35 -2.79
CA ALA A 212 -6.56 -16.49 -1.68
C ALA A 212 -5.25 -15.72 -2.01
N LEU A 213 -4.39 -16.31 -2.82
CA LEU A 213 -3.17 -15.65 -3.32
C LEU A 213 -3.49 -14.60 -4.39
N VAL A 214 -4.49 -14.86 -5.25
CA VAL A 214 -4.99 -13.91 -6.25
C VAL A 214 -5.48 -12.65 -5.55
N ASP A 215 -6.42 -12.78 -4.62
CA ASP A 215 -7.01 -11.64 -3.90
C ASP A 215 -5.95 -10.82 -3.15
N ARG A 216 -5.01 -11.50 -2.49
CA ARG A 216 -3.91 -10.83 -1.78
C ARG A 216 -2.98 -10.08 -2.73
N ALA A 217 -2.58 -10.69 -3.84
CA ALA A 217 -1.70 -10.06 -4.82
C ALA A 217 -2.41 -8.87 -5.51
N GLU A 218 -3.71 -8.98 -5.77
CA GLU A 218 -4.51 -7.91 -6.33
C GLU A 218 -4.60 -6.72 -5.38
N ALA A 219 -4.82 -6.96 -4.08
CA ALA A 219 -4.81 -5.90 -3.06
C ALA A 219 -3.43 -5.23 -2.93
N LEU A 220 -2.33 -6.01 -2.99
CA LEU A 220 -0.97 -5.46 -2.98
C LEU A 220 -0.71 -4.58 -4.21
N LEU A 221 -1.12 -5.02 -5.40
CA LEU A 221 -1.02 -4.22 -6.61
C LEU A 221 -1.88 -2.96 -6.54
N ALA A 222 -3.11 -3.06 -6.03
CA ALA A 222 -3.98 -1.91 -5.83
C ALA A 222 -3.38 -0.89 -4.84
N ALA A 223 -2.62 -1.36 -3.84
CA ALA A 223 -1.88 -0.52 -2.89
C ALA A 223 -0.56 0.05 -3.44
N GLY A 224 -0.17 -0.28 -4.70
CA GLY A 224 1.10 0.15 -5.28
C GLY A 224 2.32 -0.67 -4.84
N LEU A 225 2.12 -1.76 -4.10
CA LEU A 225 3.16 -2.65 -3.57
C LEU A 225 3.55 -3.74 -4.60
N THR A 226 4.06 -3.33 -5.76
CA THR A 226 4.37 -4.24 -6.89
C THR A 226 5.42 -5.28 -6.51
N THR A 227 6.45 -4.89 -5.77
CA THR A 227 7.52 -5.81 -5.30
C THR A 227 6.97 -6.89 -4.38
N GLU A 228 6.11 -6.53 -3.43
CA GLU A 228 5.45 -7.47 -2.51
C GLU A 228 4.49 -8.40 -3.25
N ALA A 229 3.73 -7.86 -4.20
CA ALA A 229 2.86 -8.67 -5.06
C ALA A 229 3.67 -9.73 -5.80
N ARG A 230 4.82 -9.37 -6.40
CA ARG A 230 5.72 -10.30 -7.08
C ARG A 230 6.27 -11.37 -6.14
N ARG A 231 6.65 -11.01 -4.91
CA ARG A 231 7.12 -11.97 -3.89
C ARG A 231 6.06 -13.01 -3.51
N VAL A 232 4.78 -12.64 -3.55
CA VAL A 232 3.66 -13.58 -3.33
C VAL A 232 3.42 -14.44 -4.56
N LEU A 233 3.46 -13.86 -5.75
CA LEU A 233 3.11 -14.54 -7.01
C LEU A 233 4.18 -15.53 -7.46
N THR A 234 5.48 -15.20 -7.35
CA THR A 234 6.56 -16.04 -7.89
C THR A 234 6.59 -17.45 -7.27
N PRO A 235 6.58 -17.64 -5.94
CA PRO A 235 6.53 -18.98 -5.34
C PRO A 235 5.23 -19.71 -5.66
N ALA A 236 4.10 -19.00 -5.73
CA ALA A 236 2.81 -19.59 -6.04
C ALA A 236 2.77 -20.18 -7.46
N LEU A 237 3.26 -19.42 -8.45
CA LEU A 237 3.36 -19.86 -9.83
C LEU A 237 4.29 -21.07 -9.98
N GLU A 238 5.43 -21.08 -9.28
CA GLU A 238 6.36 -22.20 -9.29
C GLU A 238 5.75 -23.46 -8.68
N LEU A 239 5.05 -23.33 -7.55
CA LEU A 239 4.34 -24.45 -6.91
C LEU A 239 3.26 -25.04 -7.83
N LEU A 240 2.43 -24.16 -8.43
CA LEU A 240 1.35 -24.61 -9.32
C LEU A 240 1.92 -25.29 -10.57
N ARG A 241 3.04 -24.77 -11.11
CA ARG A 241 3.73 -25.41 -12.25
C ARG A 241 4.21 -26.83 -11.88
N ARG A 242 4.80 -27.02 -10.69
CA ARG A 242 5.23 -28.36 -10.22
C ARG A 242 4.06 -29.31 -10.02
N CYS A 243 2.90 -28.80 -9.59
CA CYS A 243 1.70 -29.61 -9.41
C CYS A 243 0.88 -29.78 -10.70
N ASN A 244 1.36 -29.30 -11.84
CA ASN A 244 0.66 -29.27 -13.13
C ASN A 244 -0.76 -28.64 -13.03
N ARG A 245 -0.89 -27.62 -12.17
CA ARG A 245 -2.12 -26.82 -12.02
C ARG A 245 -1.95 -25.47 -12.69
N HIS A 246 -2.99 -25.00 -13.35
CA HIS A 246 -3.00 -23.69 -14.01
C HIS A 246 -4.08 -22.80 -13.41
N VAL A 247 -3.67 -21.61 -12.97
CA VAL A 247 -4.53 -20.53 -12.45
C VAL A 247 -4.25 -19.28 -13.29
N PRO A 248 -5.07 -19.01 -14.31
CA PRO A 248 -4.84 -17.94 -15.28
C PRO A 248 -4.69 -16.56 -14.62
N GLU A 249 -5.43 -16.32 -13.53
CA GLU A 249 -5.44 -15.07 -12.79
C GLU A 249 -4.06 -14.71 -12.22
N LEU A 250 -3.29 -15.70 -11.76
CA LEU A 250 -1.93 -15.46 -11.26
C LEU A 250 -0.98 -15.03 -12.38
N ALA A 251 -1.14 -15.57 -13.59
CA ALA A 251 -0.38 -15.14 -14.76
C ALA A 251 -0.73 -13.70 -15.17
N VAL A 252 -2.02 -13.34 -15.09
CA VAL A 252 -2.50 -11.96 -15.31
C VAL A 252 -1.88 -11.01 -14.32
N LEU A 253 -1.88 -11.33 -13.03
CA LEU A 253 -1.29 -10.47 -11.99
C LEU A 253 0.23 -10.34 -12.13
N SER A 254 0.92 -11.41 -12.51
CA SER A 254 2.36 -11.36 -12.81
C SER A 254 2.66 -10.42 -13.98
N ALA A 255 1.84 -10.47 -15.04
CA ALA A 255 1.97 -9.57 -16.18
C ALA A 255 1.63 -8.10 -15.81
N ARG A 256 0.69 -7.86 -14.90
CA ARG A 256 0.45 -6.52 -14.35
C ARG A 256 1.66 -6.00 -13.55
N CYS A 257 2.35 -6.86 -12.79
CA CYS A 257 3.60 -6.48 -12.13
C CYS A 257 4.65 -6.03 -13.16
N ALA A 258 4.86 -6.81 -14.23
CA ALA A 258 5.80 -6.47 -15.30
C ALA A 258 5.44 -5.14 -15.98
N LEU A 259 4.16 -4.94 -16.31
CA LEU A 259 3.67 -3.72 -16.93
C LEU A 259 3.94 -2.47 -16.05
N ARG A 260 3.80 -2.57 -14.72
CA ARG A 260 4.07 -1.48 -13.79
C ARG A 260 5.56 -1.18 -13.63
N ASP A 261 6.42 -2.14 -13.92
CA ASP A 261 7.88 -1.97 -14.01
C ASP A 261 8.34 -1.45 -15.39
N GLY A 262 7.41 -1.21 -16.31
CA GLY A 262 7.68 -0.68 -17.65
C GLY A 262 7.87 -1.74 -18.73
N ASP A 263 7.66 -3.04 -18.43
CA ASP A 263 7.69 -4.11 -19.42
C ASP A 263 6.26 -4.52 -19.84
N PRO A 264 5.74 -4.06 -20.99
CA PRO A 264 4.43 -4.43 -21.50
C PRO A 264 4.40 -5.82 -22.17
N GLY A 265 5.55 -6.44 -22.42
CA GLY A 265 5.65 -7.68 -23.19
C GLY A 265 4.76 -8.82 -22.68
N PRO A 266 4.80 -9.18 -21.37
CA PRO A 266 3.93 -10.22 -20.83
C PRO A 266 2.44 -9.92 -20.97
N ALA A 267 2.02 -8.66 -20.73
CA ALA A 267 0.63 -8.22 -20.84
C ALA A 267 0.12 -8.32 -22.28
N LEU A 268 0.94 -7.91 -23.26
CA LEU A 268 0.59 -7.98 -24.68
C LEU A 268 0.51 -9.43 -25.19
N ARG A 269 1.35 -10.34 -24.68
CA ARG A 269 1.29 -11.77 -25.02
C ARG A 269 0.04 -12.46 -24.47
N LEU A 270 -0.36 -12.13 -23.23
CA LEU A 270 -1.57 -12.69 -22.63
C LEU A 270 -2.83 -12.13 -23.27
N GLY A 271 -2.84 -10.83 -23.58
CA GLY A 271 -4.01 -10.19 -24.18
C GLY A 271 -5.26 -10.24 -23.28
N GLY A 272 -6.43 -10.40 -23.91
CA GLY A 272 -7.69 -10.58 -23.16
C GLY A 272 -8.44 -9.27 -22.88
N SER A 273 -9.36 -9.33 -21.90
CA SER A 273 -10.24 -8.22 -21.51
C SER A 273 -9.77 -7.47 -20.26
N ASP A 274 -8.56 -7.74 -19.78
CA ASP A 274 -7.98 -6.98 -18.67
C ASP A 274 -7.79 -5.52 -19.06
N VAL A 275 -8.25 -4.61 -18.20
CA VAL A 275 -8.29 -3.16 -18.49
C VAL A 275 -6.87 -2.59 -18.66
N GLU A 276 -5.90 -3.04 -17.85
CA GLU A 276 -4.51 -2.61 -17.94
C GLU A 276 -3.88 -3.12 -19.26
N PHE A 277 -4.17 -4.37 -19.65
CA PHE A 277 -3.67 -4.95 -20.90
C PHE A 277 -4.31 -4.32 -22.14
N MET A 278 -5.62 -4.07 -22.09
CA MET A 278 -6.31 -3.35 -23.15
C MET A 278 -5.74 -1.93 -23.31
N LEU A 279 -5.41 -1.27 -22.19
CA LEU A 279 -4.79 0.06 -22.20
C LEU A 279 -3.37 0.01 -22.81
N ALA A 280 -2.57 -0.99 -22.46
CA ALA A 280 -1.23 -1.22 -23.02
C ALA A 280 -1.29 -1.56 -24.52
N ALA A 281 -2.30 -2.32 -24.93
CA ALA A 281 -2.56 -2.67 -26.34
C ALA A 281 -3.23 -1.54 -27.15
N GLY A 282 -3.45 -0.36 -26.58
CA GLY A 282 -4.06 0.78 -27.27
C GLY A 282 -5.55 0.66 -27.55
N LYS A 283 -6.28 -0.29 -26.94
CA LYS A 283 -7.74 -0.48 -27.10
C LYS A 283 -8.53 0.57 -26.31
N LEU A 284 -8.31 1.84 -26.62
CA LEU A 284 -8.77 2.97 -25.80
C LEU A 284 -10.29 3.08 -25.70
N ASP A 285 -11.04 2.71 -26.75
CA ASP A 285 -12.53 2.76 -26.74
C ASP A 285 -13.12 1.81 -25.70
N ALA A 286 -12.64 0.58 -25.71
CA ALA A 286 -13.07 -0.45 -24.76
C ALA A 286 -12.75 -0.04 -23.31
N VAL A 287 -11.54 0.45 -23.06
CA VAL A 287 -11.13 0.91 -21.72
C VAL A 287 -11.92 2.14 -21.28
N ALA A 288 -12.15 3.11 -22.14
CA ALA A 288 -12.91 4.32 -21.82
C ALA A 288 -14.38 4.03 -21.41
N ALA A 289 -14.96 2.92 -21.85
CA ALA A 289 -16.28 2.49 -21.43
C ALA A 289 -16.38 2.21 -19.92
N HIS A 290 -15.26 1.85 -19.28
CA HIS A 290 -15.19 1.57 -17.85
C HIS A 290 -15.20 2.81 -16.95
N ARG A 291 -15.10 4.06 -17.47
CA ARG A 291 -14.97 5.28 -16.64
C ARG A 291 -16.11 5.52 -15.65
N PHE A 292 -17.27 4.88 -15.84
CA PHE A 292 -18.43 5.01 -14.95
C PHE A 292 -18.77 3.71 -14.20
N ARG A 293 -18.12 2.59 -14.49
CA ARG A 293 -18.46 1.28 -13.93
C ARG A 293 -17.22 0.53 -13.42
N GLY A 294 -17.41 -0.24 -12.36
CA GLY A 294 -16.35 -1.05 -11.77
C GLY A 294 -15.60 -0.38 -10.62
N PRO A 295 -14.51 -1.01 -10.14
CA PRO A 295 -13.64 -0.50 -9.09
C PRO A 295 -13.04 0.87 -9.44
N VAL A 296 -12.68 1.64 -8.42
CA VAL A 296 -12.18 3.02 -8.59
C VAL A 296 -10.94 3.08 -9.50
N GLN A 297 -10.01 2.15 -9.35
CA GLN A 297 -8.82 2.07 -10.19
C GLN A 297 -9.18 1.84 -11.66
N THR A 298 -10.07 0.89 -11.94
CA THR A 298 -10.58 0.60 -13.29
C THR A 298 -11.24 1.84 -13.90
N ARG A 299 -12.06 2.54 -13.12
CA ARG A 299 -12.72 3.80 -13.56
C ARG A 299 -11.71 4.90 -13.85
N ALA A 300 -10.65 5.02 -13.04
CA ALA A 300 -9.56 5.98 -13.25
C ALA A 300 -8.81 5.68 -14.56
N LEU A 301 -8.54 4.40 -14.87
CA LEU A 301 -7.95 3.98 -16.14
C LEU A 301 -8.89 4.24 -17.33
N GLY A 302 -10.19 4.10 -17.14
CA GLY A 302 -11.20 4.50 -18.12
C GLY A 302 -11.13 6.00 -18.46
N TRP A 303 -10.91 6.84 -17.45
CA TRP A 303 -10.68 8.27 -17.65
C TRP A 303 -9.35 8.57 -18.34
N LEU A 304 -8.29 7.79 -18.04
CA LEU A 304 -7.01 7.89 -18.75
C LEU A 304 -7.15 7.53 -20.24
N ALA A 305 -7.87 6.45 -20.55
CA ALA A 305 -8.15 6.09 -21.93
C ALA A 305 -8.98 7.18 -22.65
N GLN A 306 -9.98 7.74 -21.96
CA GLN A 306 -10.72 8.89 -22.48
C GLN A 306 -9.82 10.09 -22.75
N ALA A 307 -8.88 10.38 -21.85
CA ALA A 307 -7.90 11.45 -22.06
C ALA A 307 -7.03 11.22 -23.29
N ARG A 308 -6.54 9.98 -23.51
CA ARG A 308 -5.70 9.62 -24.67
C ARG A 308 -6.43 9.71 -26.03
N ARG A 309 -7.77 9.69 -26.04
CA ARG A 309 -8.62 9.79 -27.25
C ARG A 309 -9.10 11.21 -27.52
N SER A 310 -9.03 12.08 -26.55
CA SER A 310 -9.60 13.42 -26.63
C SER A 310 -8.61 14.43 -27.21
N ASP A 311 -9.12 15.54 -27.73
CA ASP A 311 -8.32 16.73 -27.95
C ASP A 311 -7.67 17.21 -26.63
N ARG A 312 -6.72 18.11 -26.72
CA ARG A 312 -5.97 18.60 -25.54
C ARG A 312 -6.86 19.09 -24.41
N ARG A 313 -7.94 19.85 -24.71
CA ARG A 313 -8.86 20.40 -23.70
C ARG A 313 -9.65 19.28 -23.01
N GLY A 314 -10.22 18.39 -23.79
CA GLY A 314 -10.94 17.21 -23.29
C GLY A 314 -10.03 16.27 -22.52
N ALA A 315 -8.80 16.05 -22.97
CA ALA A 315 -7.82 15.23 -22.29
C ALA A 315 -7.49 15.76 -20.88
N LEU A 316 -7.21 17.05 -20.75
CA LEU A 316 -6.94 17.65 -19.44
C LEU A 316 -8.17 17.63 -18.52
N ALA A 317 -9.38 17.76 -19.08
CA ALA A 317 -10.62 17.63 -18.31
C ALA A 317 -10.84 16.18 -17.83
N ALA A 318 -10.57 15.19 -18.69
CA ALA A 318 -10.64 13.77 -18.35
C ALA A 318 -9.61 13.37 -17.26
N CYS A 319 -8.39 13.88 -17.35
CA CYS A 319 -7.38 13.68 -16.30
C CYS A 319 -7.86 14.23 -14.95
N ARG A 320 -8.42 15.43 -14.90
CA ARG A 320 -8.98 15.99 -13.65
C ARG A 320 -10.14 15.14 -13.11
N ALA A 321 -11.00 14.61 -13.99
CA ALA A 321 -12.09 13.74 -13.57
C ALA A 321 -11.59 12.42 -12.97
N GLY A 322 -10.58 11.80 -13.60
CA GLY A 322 -9.93 10.59 -13.07
C GLY A 322 -9.24 10.83 -11.72
N LEU A 323 -8.55 11.96 -11.55
CA LEU A 323 -7.88 12.29 -10.29
C LEU A 323 -8.86 12.51 -9.14
N ARG A 324 -9.99 13.18 -9.38
CA ARG A 324 -11.05 13.36 -8.35
C ARG A 324 -11.58 12.05 -7.81
N LEU A 325 -11.62 10.99 -8.61
CA LEU A 325 -12.02 9.65 -8.14
C LEU A 325 -10.99 9.04 -7.18
N LEU A 326 -9.72 9.44 -7.31
CA LEU A 326 -8.61 8.88 -6.54
C LEU A 326 -8.29 9.70 -5.27
N ASP A 327 -8.96 10.84 -5.04
CA ASP A 327 -8.65 11.73 -3.91
C ASP A 327 -8.85 11.06 -2.54
N GLU A 328 -9.80 10.13 -2.44
CA GLU A 328 -10.12 9.41 -1.20
C GLU A 328 -9.58 7.98 -1.17
N HIS A 329 -8.82 7.56 -2.19
CA HIS A 329 -8.42 6.17 -2.37
C HIS A 329 -6.91 6.03 -2.47
N LEU A 330 -6.37 5.00 -1.82
CA LEU A 330 -4.98 4.57 -2.01
C LEU A 330 -4.85 3.92 -3.39
N GLY A 331 -3.83 4.30 -4.15
CA GLY A 331 -3.57 3.72 -5.47
C GLY A 331 -2.78 4.69 -6.35
N ASP A 332 -1.45 4.55 -6.34
CA ASP A 332 -0.56 5.52 -6.98
C ASP A 332 -0.48 5.37 -8.49
N TRP A 333 -0.61 4.14 -9.04
CA TRP A 333 -0.32 3.91 -10.44
C TRP A 333 -1.27 4.64 -11.40
N PRO A 334 -2.61 4.54 -11.29
CA PRO A 334 -3.51 5.32 -12.16
C PRO A 334 -3.34 6.84 -11.98
N ARG A 335 -3.03 7.29 -10.77
CA ARG A 335 -2.77 8.71 -10.48
C ARG A 335 -1.51 9.20 -11.22
N ARG A 336 -0.42 8.42 -11.17
CA ARG A 336 0.83 8.74 -11.88
C ARG A 336 0.63 8.79 -13.39
N GLU A 337 -0.10 7.83 -13.95
CA GLU A 337 -0.41 7.79 -15.38
C GLU A 337 -1.24 9.01 -15.84
N LEU A 338 -2.29 9.36 -15.08
CA LEU A 338 -3.12 10.53 -15.36
C LEU A 338 -2.34 11.84 -15.30
N THR A 339 -1.53 12.02 -14.25
CA THR A 339 -0.72 13.24 -14.07
C THR A 339 0.42 13.33 -15.08
N SER A 340 1.08 12.21 -15.39
CA SER A 340 2.13 12.15 -16.44
C SER A 340 1.55 12.48 -17.82
N HIS A 341 0.37 11.92 -18.15
CA HIS A 341 -0.29 12.24 -19.43
C HIS A 341 -0.65 13.73 -19.52
N ALA A 342 -1.24 14.30 -18.47
CA ALA A 342 -1.59 15.71 -18.41
C ALA A 342 -0.37 16.64 -18.48
N LEU A 343 0.73 16.26 -17.79
CA LEU A 343 2.00 16.99 -17.82
C LEU A 343 2.61 17.02 -19.22
N GLY A 344 2.48 15.93 -19.99
CA GLY A 344 2.89 15.86 -21.39
C GLY A 344 2.09 16.79 -22.31
N LEU A 345 0.85 17.13 -21.95
CA LEU A 345 -0.03 18.03 -22.69
C LEU A 345 0.09 19.50 -22.24
N ALA A 346 0.72 19.75 -21.10
CA ALA A 346 0.88 21.09 -20.54
C ALA A 346 1.82 21.96 -21.42
N ARG A 347 1.34 23.13 -21.86
CA ARG A 347 2.03 24.02 -22.78
C ARG A 347 2.49 25.34 -22.12
N THR A 348 1.73 25.82 -21.15
CA THR A 348 2.05 27.06 -20.46
C THR A 348 2.81 26.78 -19.15
N ALA A 349 3.61 27.73 -18.70
CA ALA A 349 4.34 27.64 -17.45
C ALA A 349 3.41 27.31 -16.26
N ARG A 350 2.23 27.94 -16.20
CA ARG A 350 1.23 27.71 -15.15
C ARG A 350 0.66 26.29 -15.20
N GLU A 351 0.38 25.77 -16.39
CA GLU A 351 -0.10 24.39 -16.54
C GLU A 351 1.00 23.38 -16.14
N VAL A 352 2.24 23.61 -16.56
CA VAL A 352 3.37 22.74 -16.19
C VAL A 352 3.54 22.72 -14.66
N LEU A 353 3.53 23.87 -14.01
CA LEU A 353 3.63 23.98 -12.56
C LEU A 353 2.48 23.24 -11.87
N HIS A 354 1.23 23.46 -12.29
CA HIS A 354 0.06 22.80 -11.74
C HIS A 354 0.16 21.26 -11.84
N TRP A 355 0.44 20.75 -13.03
CA TRP A 355 0.51 19.30 -13.23
C TRP A 355 1.74 18.66 -12.61
N ALA A 356 2.86 19.39 -12.51
CA ALA A 356 4.03 18.95 -11.77
C ALA A 356 3.72 18.79 -10.28
N GLU A 357 3.01 19.72 -9.66
CA GLU A 357 2.59 19.61 -8.27
C GLU A 357 1.62 18.43 -8.06
N GLN A 358 0.67 18.21 -8.95
CA GLN A 358 -0.20 17.04 -8.92
C GLN A 358 0.59 15.72 -9.08
N HIS A 359 1.63 15.72 -9.90
CA HIS A 359 2.50 14.55 -10.10
C HIS A 359 3.36 14.25 -8.86
N ARG A 360 3.93 15.25 -8.22
CA ARG A 360 4.71 15.12 -6.97
C ARG A 360 3.86 14.61 -5.81
N THR A 361 2.60 15.04 -5.73
CA THR A 361 1.67 14.53 -4.72
C THR A 361 1.24 13.09 -4.97
N SER A 362 1.40 12.55 -6.19
CA SER A 362 1.11 11.15 -6.49
C SER A 362 2.09 10.14 -5.87
N TRP A 363 3.24 10.61 -5.38
CA TRP A 363 4.23 9.81 -4.67
C TRP A 363 4.07 9.85 -3.13
N ARG A 364 2.94 10.33 -2.64
CA ARG A 364 2.67 10.34 -1.20
C ARG A 364 2.54 8.90 -0.68
N SER A 365 3.50 8.47 0.15
CA SER A 365 3.13 7.61 1.26
C SER A 365 2.37 8.48 2.26
N PRO A 366 1.11 8.18 2.58
CA PRO A 366 0.46 8.89 3.69
C PRO A 366 1.31 8.70 4.94
N LEU A 367 1.59 9.80 5.66
CA LEU A 367 2.26 9.69 6.95
C LEU A 367 1.36 8.84 7.85
N PRO A 368 1.87 7.75 8.43
CA PRO A 368 1.05 6.93 9.29
C PRO A 368 0.68 7.71 10.55
N PRO A 369 -0.60 7.76 10.95
CA PRO A 369 -0.95 8.25 12.26
C PRO A 369 -0.31 7.38 13.35
N PRO A 370 -0.20 7.86 14.60
CA PRO A 370 0.36 7.10 15.70
C PRO A 370 -0.28 5.70 15.79
N ASN A 371 0.52 4.67 15.56
CA ASN A 371 0.06 3.27 15.56
C ASN A 371 1.03 2.44 16.40
N PRO A 372 0.56 1.91 17.58
CA PRO A 372 1.40 1.08 18.43
C PRO A 372 2.01 -0.13 17.71
N GLY A 373 1.27 -0.75 16.78
CA GLY A 373 1.76 -1.87 15.98
C GLY A 373 2.93 -1.48 15.08
N LEU A 374 2.88 -0.30 14.45
CA LEU A 374 3.99 0.22 13.64
C LEU A 374 5.21 0.53 14.53
N ALA A 375 4.98 1.12 15.73
CA ALA A 375 6.04 1.35 16.68
C ALA A 375 6.77 0.07 17.08
N HIS A 376 6.03 -0.98 17.42
CA HIS A 376 6.60 -2.29 17.75
C HIS A 376 7.38 -2.91 16.58
N ALA A 377 6.83 -2.82 15.37
CA ALA A 377 7.50 -3.34 14.17
C ALA A 377 8.81 -2.61 13.87
N LEU A 378 8.86 -1.28 14.03
CA LEU A 378 10.06 -0.47 13.88
C LEU A 378 11.10 -0.82 14.95
N THR A 379 10.69 -1.00 16.21
CA THR A 379 11.58 -1.44 17.30
C THR A 379 12.16 -2.83 17.03
N ALA A 380 11.33 -3.76 16.54
CA ALA A 380 11.79 -5.10 16.16
C ALA A 380 12.79 -5.06 14.98
N LEU A 381 12.50 -4.24 13.97
CA LEU A 381 13.37 -4.03 12.81
C LEU A 381 14.72 -3.43 13.24
N ARG A 382 14.71 -2.43 14.09
CA ARG A 382 15.90 -1.77 14.65
C ARG A 382 16.80 -2.78 15.37
N ARG A 383 16.21 -3.58 16.27
CA ARG A 383 16.93 -4.63 17.01
C ARG A 383 17.53 -5.69 16.08
N ALA A 384 16.76 -6.16 15.10
CA ALA A 384 17.24 -7.15 14.14
C ALA A 384 18.43 -6.61 13.34
N ARG A 385 18.37 -5.36 12.88
CA ARG A 385 19.46 -4.72 12.13
C ARG A 385 20.70 -4.52 13.00
N ALA A 386 20.54 -4.06 14.25
CA ALA A 386 21.66 -3.91 15.20
C ALA A 386 22.36 -5.24 15.51
N LEU A 387 21.66 -6.36 15.45
CA LEU A 387 22.20 -7.71 15.69
C LEU A 387 22.65 -8.43 14.41
N GLY A 388 22.59 -7.80 13.24
CA GLY A 388 22.92 -8.43 11.95
C GLY A 388 21.92 -9.54 11.53
N GLY A 389 20.71 -9.51 12.07
CA GLY A 389 19.67 -10.49 11.78
C GLY A 389 18.91 -10.21 10.47
N PRO A 390 18.05 -11.14 10.00
CA PRO A 390 17.26 -10.98 8.77
C PRO A 390 16.19 -9.90 8.94
N VAL A 391 16.23 -8.86 8.12
CA VAL A 391 15.35 -7.67 8.21
C VAL A 391 14.17 -7.68 7.24
N GLU A 392 14.22 -8.44 6.16
CA GLU A 392 13.25 -8.38 5.04
C GLU A 392 11.79 -8.62 5.45
N ALA A 393 11.56 -9.56 6.39
CA ALA A 393 10.21 -9.83 6.91
C ALA A 393 9.68 -8.64 7.73
N LEU A 394 10.55 -8.05 8.55
CA LEU A 394 10.22 -6.91 9.41
C LEU A 394 9.99 -5.64 8.58
N GLU A 395 10.79 -5.40 7.55
CA GLU A 395 10.57 -4.29 6.61
C GLU A 395 9.22 -4.41 5.87
N ARG A 396 8.82 -5.63 5.48
CA ARG A 396 7.47 -5.87 4.92
C ARG A 396 6.38 -5.53 5.92
N ASP A 397 6.56 -5.91 7.19
CA ASP A 397 5.60 -5.61 8.25
C ASP A 397 5.49 -4.11 8.50
N VAL A 398 6.61 -3.39 8.52
CA VAL A 398 6.63 -1.93 8.64
C VAL A 398 5.88 -1.28 7.47
N ARG A 399 6.18 -1.66 6.22
CA ARG A 399 5.48 -1.14 5.03
C ARG A 399 3.98 -1.37 5.11
N ARG A 400 3.56 -2.58 5.47
CA ARG A 400 2.16 -2.95 5.61
C ARG A 400 1.44 -2.16 6.70
N LEU A 401 2.07 -2.04 7.87
CA LEU A 401 1.49 -1.29 9.00
C LEU A 401 1.43 0.21 8.73
N ALA A 402 2.40 0.74 8.02
CA ALA A 402 2.37 2.13 7.56
C ALA A 402 1.22 2.42 6.60
N LEU A 403 0.87 1.46 5.71
CA LEU A 403 -0.31 1.56 4.85
C LEU A 403 -1.62 1.43 5.63
N ALA A 404 -1.64 0.58 6.67
CA ALA A 404 -2.84 0.33 7.47
C ALA A 404 -3.38 1.59 8.19
N THR A 405 -2.56 2.60 8.33
CA THR A 405 -2.89 3.82 9.05
C THR A 405 -3.27 4.99 8.15
N GLY A 406 -3.48 4.73 6.85
CA GLY A 406 -3.68 5.73 5.82
C GLY A 406 -4.50 6.95 6.24
N SER A 407 -3.87 8.11 6.20
CA SER A 407 -4.52 9.38 6.43
C SER A 407 -5.46 9.71 5.26
N ARG A 408 -6.68 10.12 5.58
CA ARG A 408 -7.51 10.88 4.65
C ARG A 408 -6.70 12.09 4.20
N GLY A 409 -6.46 12.22 2.90
CA GLY A 409 -5.68 13.35 2.37
C GLY A 409 -6.35 14.66 2.77
N VAL A 410 -5.74 15.37 3.71
CA VAL A 410 -6.13 16.74 3.99
C VAL A 410 -5.79 17.55 2.74
N ARG A 411 -6.78 18.19 2.13
CA ARG A 411 -6.56 19.19 1.08
C ARG A 411 -5.87 20.39 1.72
N GLU A 412 -4.55 20.39 1.69
CA GLU A 412 -3.79 21.59 2.09
C GLU A 412 -3.92 22.65 1.00
N THR A 413 -4.23 23.86 1.42
CA THR A 413 -4.26 25.03 0.52
C THR A 413 -2.80 25.31 0.08
N VAL A 414 -2.53 25.16 -1.21
CA VAL A 414 -1.21 25.48 -1.77
C VAL A 414 -1.11 26.99 -1.92
N VAL A 415 -0.16 27.59 -1.22
CA VAL A 415 0.16 29.00 -1.30
C VAL A 415 1.43 29.18 -2.13
N LEU A 416 1.40 30.05 -3.13
CA LEU A 416 2.61 30.41 -3.88
C LEU A 416 3.50 31.30 -3.02
N PRO A 417 4.82 31.08 -3.00
CA PRO A 417 5.76 31.99 -2.37
C PRO A 417 5.69 33.40 -3.00
N GLU A 418 5.86 34.43 -2.18
CA GLU A 418 6.09 35.81 -2.68
C GLU A 418 7.49 35.95 -3.28
N LEU A 419 8.44 35.11 -2.81
CA LEU A 419 9.80 35.05 -3.34
C LEU A 419 9.83 34.47 -4.77
N PRO A 420 10.83 34.83 -5.58
CA PRO A 420 11.11 34.18 -6.84
C PRO A 420 11.19 32.64 -6.67
N LEU A 421 10.48 31.94 -7.54
CA LEU A 421 10.36 30.49 -7.50
C LEU A 421 10.89 29.87 -8.79
N VAL A 422 11.65 28.79 -8.68
CA VAL A 422 11.96 27.93 -9.82
C VAL A 422 11.54 26.48 -9.50
N SER A 423 10.68 25.90 -10.33
CA SER A 423 10.21 24.51 -10.23
C SER A 423 10.74 23.73 -11.42
N PHE A 424 11.55 22.73 -11.14
CA PHE A 424 12.06 21.81 -12.15
C PHE A 424 11.15 20.61 -12.31
N VAL A 425 11.03 20.09 -13.52
CA VAL A 425 10.14 18.97 -13.87
C VAL A 425 10.82 18.08 -14.88
N VAL A 426 10.97 16.79 -14.54
CA VAL A 426 11.39 15.76 -15.48
C VAL A 426 10.18 15.08 -16.08
N HIS A 427 10.07 15.07 -17.40
CA HIS A 427 9.03 14.32 -18.09
C HIS A 427 9.58 13.72 -19.39
N LYS A 428 9.50 12.39 -19.54
CA LYS A 428 10.01 11.64 -20.70
C LYS A 428 11.47 11.97 -21.03
N GLY A 429 12.33 12.00 -20.01
CA GLY A 429 13.76 12.26 -20.14
C GLY A 429 14.14 13.74 -20.41
N ARG A 430 13.18 14.65 -20.48
CA ARG A 430 13.42 16.07 -20.63
C ARG A 430 13.23 16.81 -19.31
N MET A 431 14.18 17.68 -18.96
CA MET A 431 14.06 18.59 -17.82
C MET A 431 13.54 19.94 -18.30
N ARG A 432 12.48 20.43 -17.66
CA ARG A 432 11.95 21.78 -17.86
C ARG A 432 11.97 22.55 -16.53
N ALA A 433 12.18 23.86 -16.61
CA ALA A 433 12.09 24.76 -15.46
C ALA A 433 10.94 25.74 -15.65
N VAL A 434 10.09 25.85 -14.64
CA VAL A 434 9.10 26.92 -14.52
C VAL A 434 9.64 27.95 -13.52
N THR A 435 9.93 29.13 -13.99
CA THR A 435 10.36 30.24 -13.14
C THR A 435 9.19 31.23 -12.94
N VAL A 436 8.91 31.58 -11.68
CA VAL A 436 7.86 32.56 -11.32
C VAL A 436 8.55 33.73 -10.60
N VAL A 437 8.45 34.91 -11.17
CA VAL A 437 9.00 36.16 -10.60
C VAL A 437 7.92 37.23 -10.71
N ASN A 438 7.58 37.89 -9.62
CA ASN A 438 6.56 38.94 -9.58
C ASN A 438 5.23 38.51 -10.25
N GLY A 439 4.77 37.26 -10.00
CA GLY A 439 3.55 36.68 -10.55
C GLY A 439 3.62 36.30 -12.05
N ARG A 440 4.74 36.56 -12.72
CA ARG A 440 4.96 36.17 -14.12
C ARG A 440 5.66 34.83 -14.20
N ALA A 441 5.03 33.90 -14.86
CA ALA A 441 5.58 32.53 -15.03
C ALA A 441 6.20 32.36 -16.42
N ARG A 442 7.41 31.82 -16.48
CA ARG A 442 8.17 31.51 -17.72
C ARG A 442 8.54 30.02 -17.69
N LEU A 443 8.52 29.39 -18.87
CA LEU A 443 8.91 28.01 -19.07
C LEU A 443 10.16 27.96 -19.95
N ARG A 444 11.16 27.16 -19.56
CA ARG A 444 12.35 26.87 -20.36
C ARG A 444 12.77 25.43 -20.27
N ASP A 445 13.41 24.90 -21.30
CA ASP A 445 14.12 23.62 -21.25
C ASP A 445 15.48 23.80 -20.55
N VAL A 446 15.89 22.74 -19.82
CA VAL A 446 17.19 22.72 -19.12
C VAL A 446 17.98 21.50 -19.59
N PRO A 447 18.87 21.66 -20.56
CA PRO A 447 19.71 20.57 -21.04
C PRO A 447 20.87 20.28 -20.07
N HIS A 448 21.49 19.11 -20.20
CA HIS A 448 22.74 18.73 -19.52
C HIS A 448 22.71 18.80 -17.99
N VAL A 449 21.53 18.61 -17.37
CA VAL A 449 21.35 18.81 -15.91
C VAL A 449 22.22 17.86 -15.08
N ALA A 450 22.39 16.61 -15.51
CA ALA A 450 23.23 15.64 -14.80
C ALA A 450 24.69 16.09 -14.73
N THR A 451 25.22 16.65 -15.82
CA THR A 451 26.58 17.23 -15.88
C THR A 451 26.72 18.41 -14.93
N LEU A 452 25.74 19.33 -14.95
CA LEU A 452 25.75 20.51 -14.06
C LEU A 452 25.74 20.11 -12.58
N VAL A 453 24.95 19.10 -12.20
CA VAL A 453 24.92 18.59 -10.81
C VAL A 453 26.26 17.97 -10.43
N GLN A 454 26.84 17.16 -11.32
CA GLN A 454 28.13 16.53 -11.06
C GLN A 454 29.26 17.57 -10.94
N GLU A 455 29.31 18.56 -11.83
CA GLU A 455 30.30 19.65 -11.77
C GLU A 455 30.13 20.47 -10.48
N ALA A 456 28.90 20.80 -10.08
CA ALA A 456 28.64 21.49 -8.83
C ALA A 456 29.13 20.71 -7.60
N ARG A 457 28.82 19.41 -7.53
CA ARG A 457 29.28 18.52 -6.44
C ARG A 457 30.80 18.44 -6.38
N LEU A 458 31.46 18.29 -7.52
CA LEU A 458 32.94 18.25 -7.61
C LEU A 458 33.56 19.60 -7.24
N ALA A 459 32.97 20.72 -7.65
CA ALA A 459 33.44 22.05 -7.30
C ALA A 459 33.40 22.25 -5.77
N VAL A 460 32.28 21.93 -5.12
CA VAL A 460 32.13 22.02 -3.65
C VAL A 460 33.13 21.09 -2.94
N ALA A 461 33.25 19.85 -3.38
CA ALA A 461 34.22 18.89 -2.79
C ALA A 461 35.67 19.38 -2.92
N ALA A 462 35.98 20.11 -3.99
CA ALA A 462 37.30 20.70 -4.24
C ALA A 462 37.48 22.10 -3.61
N GLY A 463 36.50 22.65 -2.88
CA GLY A 463 36.52 24.00 -2.32
C GLY A 463 36.52 25.10 -3.38
N ARG A 464 35.95 24.87 -4.56
CA ARG A 464 35.88 25.82 -5.68
C ARG A 464 34.47 26.41 -5.83
N PRO A 465 34.35 27.65 -6.35
CA PRO A 465 33.05 28.26 -6.64
C PRO A 465 32.23 27.43 -7.63
N VAL A 466 30.93 27.43 -7.47
CA VAL A 466 29.96 26.75 -8.37
C VAL A 466 29.37 27.82 -9.30
N SER A 467 29.96 28.05 -10.46
CA SER A 467 29.51 29.10 -11.42
C SER A 467 28.59 28.52 -12.52
N ALA A 468 28.85 27.33 -13.01
CA ALA A 468 28.13 26.76 -14.16
C ALA A 468 26.62 26.55 -13.90
N ALA A 469 26.21 26.32 -12.64
CA ALA A 469 24.83 26.06 -12.26
C ALA A 469 24.05 27.35 -11.85
N GLU A 470 24.66 28.51 -11.77
CA GLU A 470 24.00 29.77 -11.40
C GLU A 470 22.87 30.13 -12.37
N ALA A 471 23.01 29.81 -13.65
CA ALA A 471 22.00 30.03 -14.68
C ALA A 471 20.71 29.20 -14.45
N LEU A 472 20.71 28.24 -13.51
CA LEU A 472 19.52 27.53 -13.11
C LEU A 472 18.54 28.38 -12.31
N LEU A 473 19.04 29.39 -11.61
CA LEU A 473 18.26 30.28 -10.73
C LEU A 473 17.87 31.58 -11.42
N PRO A 474 16.76 32.21 -11.03
CA PRO A 474 16.46 33.59 -11.43
C PRO A 474 17.45 34.57 -10.80
N ASP A 475 17.57 35.76 -11.40
CA ASP A 475 18.39 36.82 -10.85
C ASP A 475 17.72 37.49 -9.64
N ALA A 476 17.99 36.93 -8.47
CA ALA A 476 17.45 37.34 -7.18
C ALA A 476 18.37 36.88 -6.05
N GLU A 477 18.44 37.61 -4.95
CA GLU A 477 19.24 37.24 -3.79
C GLU A 477 18.69 36.04 -3.02
N GLU A 478 17.36 35.88 -3.01
CA GLU A 478 16.66 34.83 -2.30
C GLU A 478 15.65 34.13 -3.21
N VAL A 479 15.67 32.81 -3.26
CA VAL A 479 14.95 32.03 -4.25
C VAL A 479 14.39 30.76 -3.62
N VAL A 480 13.16 30.38 -4.01
CA VAL A 480 12.57 29.08 -3.70
C VAL A 480 12.83 28.11 -4.86
N VAL A 481 13.35 26.94 -4.56
CA VAL A 481 13.66 25.89 -5.53
C VAL A 481 12.84 24.63 -5.24
N ILE A 482 12.18 24.12 -6.28
CA ILE A 482 11.55 22.81 -6.24
C ILE A 482 12.32 21.89 -7.20
N PRO A 483 13.26 21.08 -6.69
CA PRO A 483 14.06 20.18 -7.51
C PRO A 483 13.25 18.99 -8.01
N ASP A 484 13.73 18.34 -9.08
CA ASP A 484 13.22 17.08 -9.59
C ASP A 484 14.37 16.23 -10.18
N GLY A 485 14.25 14.92 -10.10
CA GLY A 485 15.24 13.97 -10.59
C GLY A 485 16.63 14.20 -9.95
N VAL A 486 17.66 14.27 -10.78
CA VAL A 486 19.07 14.43 -10.33
C VAL A 486 19.33 15.72 -9.57
N LEU A 487 18.47 16.74 -9.69
CA LEU A 487 18.60 18.02 -9.00
C LEU A 487 18.39 17.94 -7.48
N HIS A 488 17.87 16.83 -6.97
CA HIS A 488 17.85 16.58 -5.51
C HIS A 488 19.27 16.48 -4.91
N ALA A 489 20.26 16.11 -5.71
CA ALA A 489 21.67 16.03 -5.29
C ALA A 489 22.46 17.33 -5.50
N MET A 490 21.82 18.43 -5.90
CA MET A 490 22.46 19.72 -6.11
C MET A 490 22.76 20.43 -4.77
N PRO A 491 23.99 20.91 -4.51
CA PRO A 491 24.34 21.71 -3.33
C PRO A 491 23.86 23.15 -3.52
N TRP A 492 22.56 23.40 -3.37
CA TRP A 492 21.89 24.64 -3.75
C TRP A 492 22.44 25.90 -3.08
N ALA A 493 22.81 25.82 -1.79
CA ALA A 493 23.34 26.99 -1.08
C ALA A 493 24.73 27.40 -1.60
N ALA A 494 25.48 26.49 -2.25
CA ALA A 494 26.79 26.78 -2.82
C ALA A 494 26.71 27.65 -4.10
N LEU A 495 25.51 27.95 -4.61
CA LEU A 495 25.29 28.84 -5.74
C LEU A 495 25.35 30.33 -5.36
N GLY A 496 25.82 30.68 -4.15
CA GLY A 496 26.02 32.05 -3.71
C GLY A 496 24.76 32.87 -3.49
N ARG A 497 23.59 32.18 -3.33
CA ARG A 497 22.29 32.80 -3.09
C ARG A 497 21.61 32.17 -1.89
N ARG A 498 20.64 32.86 -1.28
CA ARG A 498 19.78 32.32 -0.26
C ARG A 498 18.73 31.44 -0.90
N VAL A 499 18.88 30.10 -0.77
CA VAL A 499 18.03 29.12 -1.44
C VAL A 499 17.19 28.32 -0.44
N HIS A 500 15.88 28.40 -0.62
CA HIS A 500 14.90 27.53 0.05
C HIS A 500 14.60 26.32 -0.83
N VAL A 501 14.99 25.14 -0.43
CA VAL A 501 14.71 23.91 -1.17
C VAL A 501 13.44 23.27 -0.63
N ILE A 502 12.39 23.16 -1.44
CA ILE A 502 11.15 22.51 -1.03
C ILE A 502 10.80 21.34 -1.97
N PRO A 503 10.33 20.19 -1.46
CA PRO A 503 9.95 19.07 -2.30
C PRO A 503 8.70 19.34 -3.17
N SER A 504 7.81 20.21 -2.71
CA SER A 504 6.63 20.70 -3.44
C SER A 504 6.09 21.97 -2.78
N LEU A 505 5.21 22.70 -3.47
CA LEU A 505 4.60 23.94 -2.96
C LEU A 505 3.88 23.79 -1.61
N ARG A 506 3.36 22.61 -1.30
CA ARG A 506 2.71 22.33 -0.01
C ARG A 506 3.64 22.47 1.20
N HIS A 507 4.96 22.35 1.00
CA HIS A 507 5.95 22.51 2.06
C HIS A 507 6.34 23.98 2.28
N TRP A 508 5.85 24.87 1.44
CA TRP A 508 5.97 26.30 1.67
C TRP A 508 4.94 26.72 2.73
N ARG A 509 5.40 27.12 3.90
CA ARG A 509 4.55 27.49 5.04
C ARG A 509 4.79 28.94 5.42
N PRO A 510 3.72 29.74 5.67
CA PRO A 510 3.88 31.11 6.13
C PRO A 510 4.59 31.14 7.51
N PRO A 511 5.31 32.23 7.80
CA PRO A 511 5.97 32.40 9.09
C PRO A 511 4.95 32.33 10.23
N ARG A 512 5.32 31.65 11.33
CA ARG A 512 4.53 31.64 12.57
C ARG A 512 5.35 32.26 13.70
N ARG A 513 4.70 32.78 14.76
CA ARG A 513 5.42 33.26 15.95
C ARG A 513 6.19 32.11 16.59
N SER A 514 7.45 32.35 16.92
CA SER A 514 8.33 31.39 17.60
C SER A 514 7.80 31.06 19.01
N ARG A 515 7.90 29.79 19.37
CA ARG A 515 7.75 29.37 20.76
C ARG A 515 9.12 29.42 21.46
N PRO A 516 9.20 29.46 22.81
CA PRO A 516 10.47 29.35 23.54
C PRO A 516 11.29 28.19 23.01
N CYS A 517 12.51 28.45 22.57
CA CYS A 517 13.30 27.51 21.79
C CYS A 517 13.94 26.44 22.69
N ARG A 518 13.30 25.28 22.84
CA ARG A 518 13.93 24.09 23.43
C ARG A 518 14.94 23.50 22.44
N ARG A 519 16.24 23.57 22.78
CA ARG A 519 17.33 23.03 21.97
C ARG A 519 17.70 21.63 22.43
N ILE A 520 17.79 20.70 21.49
CA ILE A 520 18.07 19.29 21.72
C ILE A 520 19.31 18.90 20.89
N TRP A 521 20.25 18.21 21.55
CA TRP A 521 21.51 17.77 20.99
C TRP A 521 21.60 16.26 21.01
N ILE A 522 21.90 15.63 19.88
CA ILE A 522 21.97 14.18 19.70
C ILE A 522 23.27 13.86 18.98
N ALA A 523 24.08 12.96 19.56
CA ALA A 523 25.28 12.43 18.93
C ALA A 523 25.17 10.92 18.78
N GLY A 524 25.21 10.42 17.55
CA GLY A 524 25.27 9.01 17.24
C GLY A 524 26.59 8.34 17.66
N PRO A 525 26.69 7.01 17.50
CA PRO A 525 27.89 6.26 17.89
C PRO A 525 29.15 6.78 17.20
N GLY A 526 30.22 6.97 17.98
CA GLY A 526 31.52 7.43 17.50
C GLY A 526 31.65 8.96 17.32
N LEU A 527 30.55 9.72 17.45
CA LEU A 527 30.51 11.18 17.25
C LEU A 527 30.23 11.97 18.55
N GLU A 528 30.37 11.32 19.72
CA GLU A 528 29.93 11.87 21.02
C GLU A 528 30.87 12.96 21.59
N TYR A 529 32.09 13.12 21.09
CA TYR A 529 33.16 13.80 21.83
C TYR A 529 33.51 15.21 21.36
N GLU A 530 33.15 15.65 20.17
CA GLU A 530 33.60 16.94 19.64
C GLU A 530 32.45 17.92 19.38
N GLU A 531 31.57 17.63 18.45
CA GLU A 531 30.58 18.57 17.92
C GLU A 531 29.49 18.92 18.95
N VAL A 532 28.79 17.93 19.44
CA VAL A 532 27.63 18.11 20.35
C VAL A 532 28.03 18.72 21.70
N PRO A 533 29.13 18.32 22.37
CA PRO A 533 29.58 18.98 23.58
C PRO A 533 29.88 20.47 23.38
N ALA A 534 30.55 20.85 22.29
CA ALA A 534 30.88 22.24 22.00
C ALA A 534 29.59 23.09 21.77
N LEU A 535 28.63 22.55 21.02
CA LEU A 535 27.33 23.22 20.80
C LEU A 535 26.54 23.39 22.06
N GLN A 536 26.51 22.38 22.95
CA GLN A 536 25.83 22.45 24.24
C GLN A 536 26.48 23.52 25.16
N GLN A 537 27.81 23.58 25.19
CA GLN A 537 28.52 24.56 25.97
C GLN A 537 28.25 26.00 25.52
N GLU A 538 28.20 26.25 24.21
CA GLU A 538 27.99 27.60 23.66
C GLU A 538 26.53 28.04 23.66
N HIS A 539 25.60 27.14 23.38
CA HIS A 539 24.19 27.48 23.11
C HIS A 539 23.23 26.98 24.19
N GLY A 540 23.71 26.29 25.23
CA GLY A 540 22.85 25.64 26.23
C GLY A 540 22.01 24.52 25.63
N GLY A 541 20.91 24.15 26.28
CA GLY A 541 20.03 23.08 25.81
C GLY A 541 20.31 21.70 26.42
N ARG A 542 19.59 20.69 25.96
CA ARG A 542 19.65 19.34 26.54
C ARG A 542 20.28 18.35 25.58
N ARG A 543 21.28 17.64 26.03
CA ARG A 543 21.83 16.48 25.35
C ARG A 543 21.00 15.24 25.66
N ILE A 544 20.67 14.46 24.63
CA ILE A 544 19.86 13.24 24.73
C ILE A 544 20.75 12.04 24.44
N THR A 545 20.56 10.98 25.20
CA THR A 545 21.17 9.67 24.91
C THR A 545 20.61 9.18 23.56
N PRO A 546 21.47 8.74 22.64
CA PRO A 546 21.03 8.39 21.28
C PRO A 546 20.39 7.00 21.22
N PHE A 547 19.32 6.79 21.99
CA PHE A 547 18.37 5.70 21.85
C PHE A 547 17.12 6.21 21.13
N ALA A 548 16.58 5.46 20.21
CA ALA A 548 15.51 5.92 19.32
C ALA A 548 14.28 6.45 20.06
N ASP A 549 13.84 5.77 21.12
CA ASP A 549 12.65 6.19 21.88
C ASP A 549 12.92 7.49 22.67
N ASP A 550 14.10 7.66 23.25
CA ASP A 550 14.51 8.89 23.95
C ASP A 550 14.61 10.06 22.96
N VAL A 551 15.20 9.79 21.79
CA VAL A 551 15.35 10.78 20.71
C VAL A 551 13.98 11.23 20.20
N LEU A 552 13.06 10.33 19.91
CA LEU A 552 11.71 10.66 19.45
C LEU A 552 10.93 11.46 20.51
N ALA A 553 10.98 11.02 21.76
CA ALA A 553 10.32 11.75 22.87
C ALA A 553 10.89 13.17 23.07
N ALA A 554 12.21 13.34 22.89
CA ALA A 554 12.86 14.65 22.99
C ALA A 554 12.54 15.57 21.81
N MET A 555 12.34 15.01 20.61
CA MET A 555 11.97 15.76 19.40
C MET A 555 10.56 16.37 19.48
N GLU A 556 9.63 15.73 20.20
CA GLU A 556 8.25 16.23 20.30
C GLU A 556 8.18 17.66 20.82
N GLY A 557 7.75 18.59 19.94
CA GLY A 557 7.59 20.00 20.23
C GLY A 557 8.91 20.74 20.51
N ALA A 558 10.06 20.21 20.10
CA ALA A 558 11.33 20.90 20.18
C ALA A 558 11.39 22.12 19.24
N GLY A 559 12.09 23.18 19.62
CA GLY A 559 12.33 24.31 18.72
C GLY A 559 13.46 24.01 17.75
N VAL A 560 14.61 23.56 18.25
CA VAL A 560 15.76 23.17 17.44
C VAL A 560 16.27 21.81 17.86
N VAL A 561 16.47 20.92 16.90
CA VAL A 561 17.11 19.61 17.08
C VAL A 561 18.35 19.55 16.21
N HIS A 562 19.47 19.21 16.80
CA HIS A 562 20.72 18.92 16.08
C HIS A 562 21.06 17.44 16.25
N ILE A 563 21.32 16.76 15.14
CA ILE A 563 21.70 15.35 15.11
C ILE A 563 23.01 15.19 14.35
N ALA A 564 24.05 14.83 15.07
CA ALA A 564 25.32 14.37 14.49
C ALA A 564 25.29 12.83 14.49
N ALA A 565 25.13 12.20 13.32
CA ALA A 565 25.06 10.75 13.18
C ALA A 565 25.45 10.31 11.77
N HIS A 566 25.89 9.07 11.63
CA HIS A 566 26.01 8.47 10.30
C HIS A 566 24.64 8.20 9.71
N GLY A 567 24.47 8.41 8.41
CA GLY A 567 23.21 8.22 7.70
C GLY A 567 23.36 7.31 6.50
N GLU A 568 22.28 6.56 6.20
CA GLU A 568 22.16 5.74 5.01
C GLU A 568 20.89 6.09 4.24
N VAL A 569 21.01 6.30 2.92
CA VAL A 569 19.89 6.62 2.04
C VAL A 569 19.37 5.36 1.38
N ASN A 570 18.07 5.11 1.53
CA ASN A 570 17.36 4.07 0.80
C ASN A 570 16.62 4.69 -0.39
N THR A 571 17.11 4.43 -1.61
CA THR A 571 16.55 5.00 -2.85
C THR A 571 15.22 4.37 -3.25
N ASP A 572 14.98 3.12 -2.89
CA ASP A 572 13.76 2.39 -3.25
C ASP A 572 12.57 2.81 -2.39
N ASN A 573 12.82 3.09 -1.12
CA ASN A 573 11.83 3.62 -0.20
C ASN A 573 12.47 4.63 0.75
N PRO A 574 12.34 5.93 0.48
CA PRO A 574 12.99 6.99 1.26
C PRO A 574 12.66 6.98 2.77
N LEU A 575 11.53 6.39 3.18
CA LEU A 575 11.19 6.24 4.60
C LEU A 575 12.00 5.15 5.33
N PHE A 576 12.73 4.30 4.61
CA PHE A 576 13.75 3.43 5.19
C PHE A 576 15.15 4.07 5.24
N SER A 577 15.34 5.26 4.69
CA SER A 577 16.53 6.05 5.00
C SER A 577 16.60 6.28 6.51
N HIS A 578 17.80 6.27 7.08
CA HIS A 578 17.96 6.29 8.53
C HIS A 578 19.24 6.96 9.00
N LEU A 579 19.26 7.26 10.30
CA LEU A 579 20.43 7.68 11.06
C LEU A 579 20.81 6.57 12.05
N GLU A 580 22.09 6.29 12.19
CA GLU A 580 22.58 5.29 13.12
C GLU A 580 22.54 5.83 14.56
N LEU A 581 21.82 5.13 15.45
CA LEU A 581 21.79 5.37 16.89
C LEU A 581 22.34 4.18 17.66
N LYS A 582 22.47 4.28 19.00
CA LYS A 582 23.07 3.23 19.84
C LYS A 582 22.30 1.92 19.85
N ASP A 583 20.98 1.99 19.72
CA ASP A 583 20.08 0.84 19.69
C ASP A 583 19.71 0.42 18.26
N GLY A 584 20.39 0.98 17.25
CA GLY A 584 20.17 0.75 15.83
C GLY A 584 19.54 1.94 15.11
N PRO A 585 19.11 1.78 13.86
CA PRO A 585 18.73 2.89 12.98
C PRO A 585 17.44 3.61 13.39
N LEU A 586 17.46 4.96 13.32
CA LEU A 586 16.27 5.82 13.37
C LEU A 586 15.75 6.03 11.94
N TYR A 587 14.64 5.44 11.58
CA TYR A 587 14.08 5.47 10.24
C TYR A 587 13.23 6.72 9.96
N GLY A 588 13.07 7.07 8.69
CA GLY A 588 12.07 8.06 8.26
C GLY A 588 10.64 7.72 8.70
N TYR A 589 10.32 6.42 8.83
CA TYR A 589 9.05 5.97 9.40
C TYR A 589 8.87 6.36 10.88
N ASP A 590 9.93 6.42 11.67
CA ASP A 590 9.88 6.88 13.06
C ASP A 590 9.56 8.38 13.11
N ILE A 591 10.25 9.17 12.25
CA ILE A 591 10.03 10.62 12.11
C ILE A 591 8.60 10.93 11.66
N ALA A 592 8.08 10.14 10.74
CA ALA A 592 6.72 10.28 10.22
C ALA A 592 5.61 10.10 11.30
N ARG A 593 5.94 9.57 12.47
CA ARG A 593 5.02 9.36 13.60
C ARG A 593 5.00 10.50 14.62
N LEU A 594 5.87 11.50 14.49
CA LEU A 594 5.89 12.65 15.37
C LEU A 594 4.57 13.45 15.26
N GLU A 595 3.90 13.68 16.37
CA GLU A 595 2.67 14.49 16.42
C GLU A 595 2.98 15.98 16.36
N HIS A 596 4.06 16.38 17.04
CA HIS A 596 4.56 17.75 17.10
C HIS A 596 6.03 17.77 16.72
N PRO A 597 6.37 17.71 15.40
CA PRO A 597 7.74 17.67 14.95
C PRO A 597 8.51 18.93 15.33
N PRO A 598 9.86 18.87 15.40
CA PRO A 598 10.70 20.04 15.65
C PRO A 598 10.47 21.16 14.65
N GLU A 599 10.64 22.43 15.07
CA GLU A 599 10.54 23.56 14.14
C GLU A 599 11.71 23.60 13.17
N VAL A 600 12.94 23.43 13.67
CA VAL A 600 14.18 23.39 12.87
C VAL A 600 14.99 22.16 13.23
N VAL A 601 15.50 21.48 12.21
CA VAL A 601 16.39 20.31 12.35
C VAL A 601 17.70 20.59 11.62
N VAL A 602 18.82 20.33 12.28
CA VAL A 602 20.16 20.32 11.68
C VAL A 602 20.62 18.86 11.63
N LEU A 603 20.83 18.36 10.43
CA LEU A 603 21.33 17.00 10.19
C LEU A 603 22.82 17.09 9.83
N SER A 604 23.68 16.93 10.82
CA SER A 604 25.13 16.78 10.64
C SER A 604 25.38 15.30 10.30
N ALA A 605 24.96 14.90 9.10
CA ALA A 605 25.00 13.54 8.59
C ALA A 605 25.26 13.51 7.09
N CYS A 606 25.85 12.41 6.59
CA CYS A 606 26.11 12.23 5.19
C CYS A 606 24.79 11.97 4.42
N GLU A 607 24.62 12.65 3.26
CA GLU A 607 23.57 12.41 2.27
C GLU A 607 22.17 12.19 2.87
N SER A 608 21.69 13.13 3.67
CA SER A 608 20.49 12.97 4.47
C SER A 608 19.18 12.86 3.64
N GLY A 609 18.81 11.65 3.27
CA GLY A 609 17.48 11.34 2.70
C GLY A 609 16.30 11.63 3.64
N LEU A 610 16.58 11.93 4.92
CA LEU A 610 15.56 12.18 5.95
C LEU A 610 15.01 13.61 5.95
N ALA A 611 15.65 14.56 5.29
CA ALA A 611 15.16 15.96 5.23
C ALA A 611 13.69 16.00 4.77
N ARG A 612 13.32 15.17 3.79
CA ARG A 612 11.95 15.06 3.30
C ARG A 612 11.00 14.50 4.35
N ALA A 613 11.40 13.47 5.11
CA ALA A 613 10.56 12.88 6.15
C ALA A 613 10.20 13.90 7.25
N PHE A 614 11.17 14.72 7.66
CA PHE A 614 10.93 15.84 8.58
C PHE A 614 9.98 16.88 8.02
N LEU A 615 10.15 17.29 6.76
CA LEU A 615 9.27 18.26 6.12
C LEU A 615 7.84 17.71 5.95
N ASP A 616 7.70 16.45 5.54
CA ASP A 616 6.41 15.77 5.42
C ASP A 616 5.73 15.64 6.79
N ALA A 617 6.48 15.37 7.88
CA ALA A 617 5.98 15.36 9.26
C ALA A 617 5.53 16.74 9.75
N GLY A 618 6.11 17.81 9.22
CA GLY A 618 5.69 19.17 9.56
C GLY A 618 6.79 20.12 10.05
N THR A 619 8.03 19.67 10.13
CA THR A 619 9.20 20.51 10.37
C THR A 619 9.27 21.64 9.34
N ARG A 620 9.63 22.84 9.79
CA ARG A 620 9.65 24.03 8.93
C ARG A 620 10.90 24.14 8.11
N ALA A 621 12.04 23.88 8.73
CA ALA A 621 13.34 23.93 8.06
C ALA A 621 14.23 22.77 8.50
N VAL A 622 14.94 22.20 7.54
CA VAL A 622 15.98 21.19 7.75
C VAL A 622 17.26 21.67 7.08
N ILE A 623 18.33 21.77 7.83
CA ILE A 623 19.66 22.02 7.28
C ILE A 623 20.36 20.68 7.14
N ALA A 624 20.69 20.28 5.90
CA ALA A 624 21.27 18.97 5.59
C ALA A 624 22.22 19.05 4.40
N SER A 625 23.23 18.17 4.37
CA SER A 625 24.17 18.06 3.26
C SER A 625 23.69 17.04 2.22
N VAL A 626 24.02 17.30 0.94
CA VAL A 626 23.89 16.36 -0.18
C VAL A 626 25.24 15.70 -0.53
N LEU A 627 26.27 15.99 0.24
CA LEU A 627 27.62 15.43 0.08
C LEU A 627 28.06 14.69 1.34
N PRO A 628 28.95 13.71 1.21
CA PRO A 628 29.66 13.17 2.37
C PRO A 628 30.45 14.29 3.07
N VAL A 629 30.32 14.40 4.38
CA VAL A 629 30.89 15.50 5.15
C VAL A 629 32.00 14.99 6.08
N PRO A 630 33.23 15.52 6.00
CA PRO A 630 34.31 15.14 6.90
C PRO A 630 34.08 15.67 8.33
N ASP A 631 34.07 14.80 9.34
CA ASP A 631 33.72 15.10 10.74
C ASP A 631 34.51 16.27 11.32
N ALA A 632 35.83 16.30 11.09
CA ALA A 632 36.71 17.37 11.60
C ALA A 632 36.41 18.78 11.07
N ARG A 633 35.81 18.90 9.87
CA ARG A 633 35.43 20.20 9.27
C ARG A 633 34.06 20.66 9.76
N VAL A 634 33.15 19.72 10.01
CA VAL A 634 31.77 19.99 10.39
C VAL A 634 31.67 20.57 11.78
N SER A 635 32.35 20.00 12.76
CA SER A 635 32.27 20.40 14.17
C SER A 635 32.47 21.90 14.37
N ARG A 636 33.49 22.50 13.73
CA ARG A 636 33.72 23.97 13.80
C ARG A 636 32.68 24.79 13.02
N ALA A 637 32.15 24.23 11.95
CA ALA A 637 31.18 24.91 11.11
C ALA A 637 29.79 24.96 11.77
N MET A 638 29.40 23.93 12.51
CA MET A 638 28.08 23.84 13.16
C MET A 638 27.88 24.91 14.25
N THR A 639 28.92 25.31 14.96
CA THR A 639 28.86 26.47 15.86
C THR A 639 28.38 27.73 15.15
N ARG A 640 28.88 28.02 13.94
CA ARG A 640 28.42 29.14 13.12
C ARG A 640 26.98 28.97 12.64
N VAL A 641 26.57 27.77 12.27
CA VAL A 641 25.18 27.42 11.90
C VAL A 641 24.24 27.78 13.05
N HIS A 642 24.55 27.35 14.29
CA HIS A 642 23.69 27.57 15.44
C HIS A 642 23.65 29.01 15.95
N ARG A 643 24.62 29.86 15.62
CA ARG A 643 24.55 31.31 15.84
C ARG A 643 23.52 31.99 14.93
N LEU A 644 23.28 31.42 13.75
CA LEU A 644 22.34 31.92 12.73
C LEU A 644 21.07 31.08 12.65
N ILE A 645 20.78 30.17 13.60
CA ILE A 645 19.73 29.17 13.47
C ILE A 645 18.31 29.78 13.38
N ASP A 646 18.14 31.02 13.86
CA ASP A 646 16.90 31.78 13.71
C ASP A 646 16.64 32.18 12.24
N HIS A 647 17.68 32.09 11.38
CA HIS A 647 17.66 32.33 9.94
C HIS A 647 18.21 31.08 9.20
N PRO A 648 17.46 29.97 9.10
CA PRO A 648 17.98 28.69 8.61
C PRO A 648 18.63 28.74 7.22
N VAL A 649 18.16 29.63 6.35
CA VAL A 649 18.76 29.81 5.00
C VAL A 649 20.16 30.42 5.10
N GLU A 650 20.35 31.45 5.94
CA GLU A 650 21.66 32.06 6.20
C GLU A 650 22.58 31.11 6.94
N ALA A 651 22.01 30.35 7.90
CA ALA A 651 22.71 29.27 8.61
C ALA A 651 23.23 28.19 7.66
N ALA A 652 22.45 27.79 6.65
CA ALA A 652 22.90 26.86 5.63
C ALA A 652 23.98 27.46 4.69
N ALA A 653 23.90 28.77 4.39
CA ALA A 653 24.85 29.42 3.53
C ALA A 653 26.27 29.46 4.10
N VAL A 654 26.45 29.56 5.43
CA VAL A 654 27.80 29.54 6.06
C VAL A 654 28.48 28.19 6.04
N VAL A 655 27.80 27.14 5.63
CA VAL A 655 28.31 25.75 5.46
C VAL A 655 28.05 25.22 4.05
N ALA A 656 27.79 26.09 3.11
CA ALA A 656 27.55 25.75 1.70
C ALA A 656 28.75 25.03 1.06
N ASP A 657 29.98 25.39 1.47
CA ASP A 657 31.24 24.75 1.09
C ASP A 657 31.36 23.28 1.57
N LEU A 658 30.46 22.83 2.41
CA LEU A 658 30.32 21.45 2.86
C LEU A 658 29.10 20.75 2.23
N GLY A 659 28.44 21.39 1.25
CA GLY A 659 27.30 20.82 0.55
C GLY A 659 25.96 20.93 1.27
N PHE A 660 25.88 21.66 2.38
CA PHE A 660 24.63 21.87 3.10
C PHE A 660 23.70 22.80 2.34
N SER A 661 22.41 22.61 2.51
CA SER A 661 21.34 23.44 1.99
C SER A 661 20.20 23.51 3.01
N CYS A 662 19.38 24.58 2.92
CA CYS A 662 18.16 24.71 3.72
C CYS A 662 16.97 24.10 2.96
N TYR A 663 16.37 23.06 3.53
CA TYR A 663 15.14 22.45 3.06
C TYR A 663 13.97 23.01 3.86
N GLY A 664 12.93 23.48 3.16
CA GLY A 664 11.75 24.07 3.79
C GLY A 664 11.70 25.59 3.73
N THR A 665 10.91 26.21 4.60
CA THR A 665 10.59 27.64 4.51
C THR A 665 11.76 28.55 4.91
N GLY A 666 12.55 28.15 5.89
CA GLY A 666 13.75 28.86 6.33
C GLY A 666 13.57 30.34 6.75
N THR A 667 12.37 30.87 6.73
CA THR A 667 12.07 32.27 7.04
C THR A 667 11.98 32.52 8.54
N ARG A 668 12.52 33.70 8.97
CA ARG A 668 12.44 34.12 10.37
C ARG A 668 11.00 34.20 10.84
N VAL A 669 10.78 33.70 12.00
CA VAL A 669 9.57 33.97 12.73
C VAL A 669 9.76 35.32 13.44
N ALA A 670 8.92 36.32 13.11
CA ALA A 670 8.93 37.60 13.82
C ALA A 670 8.72 37.31 15.32
N ALA A 671 9.62 37.85 16.13
CA ALA A 671 9.60 37.71 17.59
C ALA A 671 8.29 38.22 18.18
#